data_3aff0dc23d6216ddfb3e8786de26f50b
#
_entry.id   3aff0dc23d6216ddfb3e8786de26f50b
#
_cell.length_a   1.000
_cell.length_b   1.000
_cell.length_c   1.000
_cell.angle_alpha   90.00
_cell.angle_beta   90.00
_cell.angle_gamma   90.00
#
_symmetry.space_group_name_H-M   'P 1'
#
loop_
_entity.id
_entity.type
_entity.pdbx_description
1 polymer ?
#
loop_
_entity_poly.entity_id
_entity_poly.type
_entity_poly.pdbx_seq_one_letter_code
_entity_poly.pdbx_strand_id
1 'polypeptide(L)'
;MAIEKGLYAAPQGIESELLDEEEGALEIEIVDPEMVTLSDGSVEITLIPGGDESGDMEFGENIAEGIEDDELGKLADELVGLIDADVESRKDWADTYVKGLDVLGFKYEERTEPWEDACGVYSTVLAEAAIRFQAETMSETFPSSGPVRVKILGEETKDKEDAAVRVKADMNYELTERMVEYRPEHERLLYSLGLAGSAFKKVYFDPNIGRQVALYIPAEDVIVPYGASNIENAERVTHIMRKTKNEIRKLQASGFYRDVDLGDPQPYHTDIEERKAEEGGYSITDDDRYAVYEVHADLVIDGVDEDEEEIAKPYVVTIERGTSAVLAIRRNWEEEDELMLKRQHFVHYVYVPGFGFYGLGLIHIIGGYAKAGTALIRQLVDAGTLANLPGGLKARGLRIKGDDTPIEPGEWKDVDVPSGSIRDNIMPLPYKEPSQTLLALLNQITTEGRRLGAISDMNISDMSANAPVGTTLALLERTLKPMAAVQARVHYAMKQEFKLLKAIMSEHADTEYAYEPFRGEITARQADYMMVDVIPVSDPNSSTMAQRVVQYQAVLQMSQQAPQIYDLPQLHRQMIEVLGVKNADKLVPVDDDATPTDPVSENMDALTGKPLKAFIYQDHEAHIAAHQAFIQDPMIMQMIGQNPQGKQIMAALQAHIAEHTAFLYRKQIEEKLGAPLPPPGEQLSEEIEVNLARLVADAGKQVSQQNQQKAAQQQAQKKAQDPVIQMQQAELQIKQQEVQRKVQKDQADTQIKQQELQLKAQKNQADALIDAEQLKIEQQELQIDAQKAGAKLAADRRKDTTKLDLDLLKTIKDSNKPRGQ
;
A
#
# COMPACT_ATOMS: atom_id res chain seq x y z
N MET A 1 -8.84 -15.40 6.68
CA MET A 1 -9.07 -16.19 7.90
C MET A 1 -8.54 -15.55 9.17
N ALA A 2 -7.92 -14.43 9.14
CA ALA A 2 -7.39 -13.75 10.30
C ALA A 2 -7.84 -12.29 10.33
N ILE A 3 -8.96 -12.05 9.70
CA ILE A 3 -9.42 -10.74 9.28
C ILE A 3 -9.79 -9.84 10.47
N GLU A 4 -10.15 -10.44 11.61
CA GLU A 4 -10.66 -9.66 12.75
C GLU A 4 -9.62 -9.29 13.80
N LYS A 5 -8.54 -10.06 13.95
CA LYS A 5 -7.49 -9.70 14.92
C LYS A 5 -6.77 -8.38 14.59
N GLY A 6 -6.78 -7.97 13.32
CA GLY A 6 -6.15 -6.74 12.90
C GLY A 6 -6.94 -5.47 13.15
N LEU A 7 -8.17 -5.55 13.64
CA LEU A 7 -8.98 -4.38 13.98
C LEU A 7 -8.58 -3.75 15.31
N TYR A 8 -7.89 -4.51 16.14
CA TYR A 8 -7.61 -4.14 17.51
C TYR A 8 -6.14 -4.35 17.80
N ALA A 9 -5.53 -3.48 18.55
CA ALA A 9 -4.16 -3.65 19.01
C ALA A 9 -4.03 -5.02 19.70
N ALA A 10 -3.02 -5.78 19.33
CA ALA A 10 -2.73 -7.01 20.03
C ALA A 10 -2.41 -6.67 21.50
N PRO A 11 -2.88 -7.45 22.48
CA PRO A 11 -2.42 -7.26 23.86
C PRO A 11 -0.89 -7.29 23.85
N GLN A 12 -0.26 -6.23 24.32
CA GLN A 12 1.18 -6.18 24.52
C GLN A 12 1.50 -7.20 25.61
N GLY A 13 2.05 -8.33 25.25
CA GLY A 13 2.51 -9.26 26.25
C GLY A 13 2.54 -10.74 25.90
N ILE A 14 2.85 -11.10 24.65
CA ILE A 14 3.39 -12.43 24.35
C ILE A 14 4.52 -12.24 23.33
N GLU A 15 5.67 -11.82 23.80
CA GLU A 15 6.91 -12.20 23.16
C GLU A 15 7.01 -13.71 23.32
N SER A 16 6.86 -14.44 22.23
CA SER A 16 7.21 -15.85 22.17
C SER A 16 8.73 -15.93 22.21
N GLU A 17 9.33 -15.81 23.37
CA GLU A 17 10.64 -16.35 23.59
C GLU A 17 10.58 -17.85 23.28
N LEU A 18 11.28 -18.23 22.23
CA LEU A 18 11.66 -19.60 21.96
C LEU A 18 12.28 -20.14 23.25
N LEU A 19 11.57 -21.05 23.89
CA LEU A 19 12.10 -21.83 25.00
C LEU A 19 13.28 -22.63 24.48
N ASP A 20 14.49 -22.13 24.69
CA ASP A 20 15.67 -22.97 24.79
C ASP A 20 15.52 -23.81 26.04
N GLU A 21 15.36 -25.13 25.86
CA GLU A 21 15.44 -26.11 26.93
C GLU A 21 16.85 -26.06 27.54
N GLU A 22 17.06 -25.23 28.53
CA GLU A 22 18.07 -25.44 29.55
C GLU A 22 17.37 -25.44 30.90
N GLU A 23 17.51 -26.55 31.60
CA GLU A 23 17.19 -26.73 33.02
C GLU A 23 17.94 -25.66 33.84
N GLY A 24 17.31 -24.53 34.03
CA GLY A 24 17.69 -23.48 34.95
C GLY A 24 16.55 -23.24 35.91
N ALA A 25 16.78 -23.31 37.18
CA ALA A 25 15.83 -23.04 38.23
C ALA A 25 15.07 -21.73 37.93
N LEU A 26 13.73 -21.79 37.97
CA LEU A 26 12.85 -20.64 37.97
C LEU A 26 13.21 -19.80 39.20
N GLU A 27 14.01 -18.76 39.04
CA GLU A 27 14.10 -17.67 39.99
C GLU A 27 12.81 -16.86 39.84
N ILE A 28 11.82 -17.20 40.67
CA ILE A 28 10.64 -16.37 40.83
C ILE A 28 11.12 -15.16 41.59
N GLU A 29 11.28 -14.03 40.88
CA GLU A 29 11.44 -12.73 41.50
C GLU A 29 10.16 -12.41 42.25
N ILE A 30 10.16 -12.71 43.56
CA ILE A 30 9.07 -12.33 44.44
C ILE A 30 9.19 -10.82 44.60
N VAL A 31 8.38 -10.08 43.84
CA VAL A 31 8.12 -8.67 44.13
C VAL A 31 7.64 -8.61 45.57
N ASP A 32 8.31 -7.84 46.43
CA ASP A 32 8.06 -7.74 47.85
C ASP A 32 6.56 -7.70 48.17
N PRO A 33 6.00 -8.68 48.90
CA PRO A 33 4.61 -8.61 49.32
C PRO A 33 4.48 -7.43 50.29
N GLU A 34 3.46 -6.60 50.11
CA GLU A 34 3.15 -5.54 51.07
C GLU A 34 2.92 -6.18 52.44
N MET A 35 3.92 -6.06 53.33
CA MET A 35 3.83 -6.54 54.71
C MET A 35 3.19 -5.47 55.56
N VAL A 36 1.93 -5.67 55.92
CA VAL A 36 1.26 -4.83 56.90
C VAL A 36 1.47 -5.45 58.29
N THR A 37 2.27 -4.75 59.15
CA THR A 37 2.40 -5.15 60.57
C THR A 37 1.25 -4.60 61.37
N LEU A 38 0.41 -5.47 61.87
CA LEU A 38 -0.72 -5.13 62.76
C LEU A 38 -0.23 -4.73 64.14
N SER A 39 -1.05 -3.97 64.87
CA SER A 39 -0.73 -3.39 66.20
C SER A 39 -0.51 -4.44 67.30
N ASP A 40 -0.75 -5.68 67.07
CA ASP A 40 -0.54 -6.86 67.92
C ASP A 40 0.80 -7.58 67.66
N GLY A 41 1.59 -7.13 66.65
CA GLY A 41 2.85 -7.71 66.26
C GLY A 41 2.73 -8.91 65.33
N SER A 42 1.54 -9.26 64.82
CA SER A 42 1.33 -10.23 63.72
C SER A 42 1.57 -9.57 62.38
N VAL A 43 2.08 -10.34 61.42
CA VAL A 43 2.33 -9.90 60.05
C VAL A 43 1.31 -10.58 59.15
N GLU A 44 0.44 -9.84 58.56
CA GLU A 44 -0.47 -10.30 57.52
C GLU A 44 0.25 -10.22 56.17
N ILE A 45 0.47 -11.38 55.56
CA ILE A 45 1.04 -11.50 54.22
C ILE A 45 -0.11 -11.83 53.28
N THR A 46 -0.52 -10.86 52.49
CA THR A 46 -1.51 -11.07 51.41
C THR A 46 -0.80 -11.76 50.24
N LEU A 47 -1.00 -13.08 50.10
CA LEU A 47 -0.47 -13.89 48.97
C LEU A 47 -1.31 -13.79 47.70
N ILE A 48 -2.28 -12.94 47.70
CA ILE A 48 -3.05 -12.58 46.48
C ILE A 48 -2.53 -11.25 46.05
N PRO A 49 -2.02 -11.10 44.81
CA PRO A 49 -1.83 -9.76 44.26
C PRO A 49 -3.15 -9.04 44.42
N GLY A 50 -3.16 -7.90 45.13
CA GLY A 50 -4.33 -7.10 45.35
C GLY A 50 -4.95 -6.76 44.04
N GLY A 51 -5.96 -7.51 43.61
CA GLY A 51 -6.89 -7.02 42.63
C GLY A 51 -7.65 -5.90 43.30
N ASP A 52 -7.43 -4.67 42.90
CA ASP A 52 -8.44 -3.66 43.08
C ASP A 52 -9.72 -4.21 42.48
N GLU A 53 -10.79 -4.25 43.26
CA GLU A 53 -12.13 -4.67 42.80
C GLU A 53 -12.76 -3.67 41.80
N SER A 54 -12.05 -2.65 41.39
CA SER A 54 -12.25 -1.91 40.12
C SER A 54 -11.24 -2.45 39.10
N GLY A 55 -11.50 -3.62 38.56
CA GLY A 55 -10.72 -4.18 37.48
C GLY A 55 -10.85 -3.26 36.26
N ASP A 56 -9.97 -2.29 36.14
CA ASP A 56 -9.76 -1.58 34.88
C ASP A 56 -9.28 -2.62 33.86
N MET A 57 -10.20 -3.10 33.01
CA MET A 57 -9.89 -3.99 31.91
C MET A 57 -8.86 -3.28 31.00
N GLU A 58 -7.80 -3.99 30.63
CA GLU A 58 -6.83 -3.45 29.68
C GLU A 58 -7.54 -2.94 28.42
N PHE A 59 -7.03 -1.85 27.84
CA PHE A 59 -7.70 -1.16 26.74
C PHE A 59 -8.05 -2.09 25.57
N GLY A 60 -7.22 -3.06 25.27
CA GLY A 60 -7.38 -4.01 24.16
C GLY A 60 -8.17 -5.27 24.47
N GLU A 61 -8.62 -5.49 25.72
CA GLU A 61 -9.34 -6.69 26.12
C GLU A 61 -10.76 -6.75 25.57
N ASN A 62 -11.33 -7.97 25.56
CA ASN A 62 -12.72 -8.20 25.18
C ASN A 62 -13.65 -7.88 26.36
N ILE A 63 -14.23 -6.73 26.37
CA ILE A 63 -15.14 -6.23 27.42
C ILE A 63 -16.29 -7.21 27.69
N ALA A 64 -16.75 -7.93 26.67
CA ALA A 64 -17.85 -8.88 26.82
C ALA A 64 -17.56 -10.05 27.79
N GLU A 65 -16.31 -10.27 28.19
CA GLU A 65 -15.97 -11.30 29.20
C GLU A 65 -16.31 -10.86 30.62
N GLY A 66 -16.36 -9.54 30.88
CA GLY A 66 -16.67 -8.98 32.19
C GLY A 66 -18.15 -8.63 32.42
N ILE A 67 -19.03 -8.78 31.41
CA ILE A 67 -20.43 -8.42 31.48
C ILE A 67 -21.29 -9.68 31.66
N GLU A 68 -22.37 -9.58 32.46
CA GLU A 68 -23.31 -10.69 32.68
C GLU A 68 -24.04 -11.09 31.38
N ASP A 69 -24.27 -12.40 31.19
CA ASP A 69 -24.93 -12.94 29.98
C ASP A 69 -26.32 -12.37 29.73
N ASP A 70 -27.07 -12.05 30.79
CA ASP A 70 -28.41 -11.44 30.67
C ASP A 70 -28.35 -10.00 30.12
N GLU A 71 -27.32 -9.24 30.43
CA GLU A 71 -27.10 -7.88 29.91
C GLU A 71 -26.62 -7.91 28.48
N LEU A 72 -25.68 -8.80 28.19
CA LEU A 72 -25.23 -9.05 26.83
C LEU A 72 -26.38 -9.50 25.92
N GLY A 73 -27.28 -10.35 26.43
CA GLY A 73 -28.44 -10.79 25.68
C GLY A 73 -29.39 -9.63 25.35
N LYS A 74 -29.63 -8.72 26.29
CA LYS A 74 -30.47 -7.53 26.04
C LYS A 74 -29.85 -6.60 25.01
N LEU A 75 -28.55 -6.35 25.12
CA LEU A 75 -27.81 -5.53 24.15
C LEU A 75 -27.85 -6.16 22.75
N ALA A 76 -27.66 -7.47 22.66
CA ALA A 76 -27.71 -8.19 21.39
C ALA A 76 -29.09 -8.11 20.73
N ASP A 77 -30.15 -8.37 21.50
CA ASP A 77 -31.53 -8.32 21.01
C ASP A 77 -31.93 -6.90 20.53
N GLU A 78 -31.48 -5.87 21.24
CA GLU A 78 -31.67 -4.48 20.82
C GLU A 78 -30.95 -4.18 19.53
N LEU A 79 -29.67 -4.51 19.44
CA LEU A 79 -28.86 -4.27 18.24
C LEU A 79 -29.36 -5.06 17.03
N VAL A 80 -29.69 -6.34 17.21
CA VAL A 80 -30.26 -7.16 16.13
C VAL A 80 -31.60 -6.59 15.64
N GLY A 81 -32.46 -6.15 16.57
CA GLY A 81 -33.72 -5.50 16.22
C GLY A 81 -33.53 -4.20 15.41
N LEU A 82 -32.53 -3.40 15.75
CA LEU A 82 -32.16 -2.21 15.02
C LEU A 82 -31.59 -2.55 13.63
N ILE A 83 -30.77 -3.59 13.55
CA ILE A 83 -30.18 -4.06 12.27
C ILE A 83 -31.27 -4.58 11.34
N ASP A 84 -32.26 -5.34 11.85
CA ASP A 84 -33.37 -5.84 11.05
C ASP A 84 -34.23 -4.69 10.51
N ALA A 85 -34.45 -3.63 11.30
CA ALA A 85 -35.14 -2.41 10.84
C ALA A 85 -34.31 -1.69 9.75
N ASP A 86 -32.99 -1.63 9.88
CA ASP A 86 -32.12 -1.03 8.88
C ASP A 86 -32.11 -1.84 7.57
N VAL A 87 -32.16 -3.18 7.64
CA VAL A 87 -32.29 -4.08 6.48
C VAL A 87 -33.61 -3.84 5.77
N GLU A 88 -34.73 -3.79 6.50
CA GLU A 88 -36.07 -3.53 5.91
C GLU A 88 -36.14 -2.13 5.27
N SER A 89 -35.46 -1.13 5.85
CA SER A 89 -35.42 0.24 5.32
C SER A 89 -34.82 0.34 3.91
N ARG A 90 -33.92 -0.57 3.52
CA ARG A 90 -33.28 -0.61 2.19
C ARG A 90 -33.85 -1.64 1.22
N LYS A 91 -34.94 -2.31 1.57
CA LYS A 91 -35.52 -3.39 0.79
C LYS A 91 -35.83 -3.03 -0.66
N ASP A 92 -36.41 -1.87 -0.94
CA ASP A 92 -36.72 -1.42 -2.30
C ASP A 92 -35.44 -1.27 -3.15
N TRP A 93 -34.34 -0.82 -2.53
CA TRP A 93 -33.04 -0.76 -3.18
C TRP A 93 -32.53 -2.17 -3.50
N ALA A 94 -32.59 -3.11 -2.56
CA ALA A 94 -32.18 -4.50 -2.74
C ALA A 94 -33.00 -5.19 -3.82
N ASP A 95 -34.35 -5.05 -3.80
CA ASP A 95 -35.25 -5.57 -4.83
C ASP A 95 -34.91 -5.04 -6.23
N THR A 96 -34.55 -3.76 -6.32
CA THR A 96 -34.17 -3.16 -7.59
C THR A 96 -32.85 -3.75 -8.08
N TYR A 97 -31.91 -3.98 -7.17
CA TYR A 97 -30.63 -4.59 -7.48
C TYR A 97 -30.79 -6.04 -7.98
N VAL A 98 -31.59 -6.85 -7.28
CA VAL A 98 -31.93 -8.23 -7.69
C VAL A 98 -32.54 -8.26 -9.10
N LYS A 99 -33.56 -7.43 -9.36
CA LYS A 99 -34.20 -7.31 -10.70
C LYS A 99 -33.21 -6.83 -11.77
N GLY A 100 -32.19 -6.09 -11.37
CA GLY A 100 -31.14 -5.64 -12.28
C GLY A 100 -30.12 -6.74 -12.62
N LEU A 101 -29.82 -7.61 -11.67
CA LEU A 101 -28.99 -8.79 -11.91
C LEU A 101 -29.62 -9.71 -12.96
N ASP A 102 -30.94 -9.88 -12.95
CA ASP A 102 -31.71 -10.69 -13.94
C ASP A 102 -31.46 -10.29 -15.41
N VAL A 103 -31.07 -9.04 -15.65
CA VAL A 103 -30.86 -8.52 -17.02
C VAL A 103 -29.41 -8.38 -17.41
N LEU A 104 -28.47 -8.86 -16.60
CA LEU A 104 -27.05 -8.91 -16.96
C LEU A 104 -26.80 -9.89 -18.11
N GLY A 105 -27.52 -11.01 -18.11
CA GLY A 105 -27.46 -11.96 -19.18
C GLY A 105 -26.20 -12.80 -19.28
N PHE A 106 -25.56 -13.09 -18.16
CA PHE A 106 -24.40 -13.99 -18.10
C PHE A 106 -24.77 -15.45 -18.08
N LYS A 107 -26.00 -15.77 -17.65
CA LYS A 107 -26.55 -17.12 -17.63
C LYS A 107 -27.13 -17.46 -18.98
N TYR A 108 -26.80 -18.62 -19.51
CA TYR A 108 -27.50 -19.18 -20.67
C TYR A 108 -28.89 -19.64 -20.24
N GLU A 109 -29.94 -18.99 -20.76
CA GLU A 109 -31.33 -19.31 -20.42
C GLU A 109 -31.97 -20.16 -21.48
N GLU A 110 -32.35 -21.39 -21.11
CA GLU A 110 -33.23 -22.25 -21.92
C GLU A 110 -34.69 -21.88 -21.60
N ARG A 111 -35.33 -21.16 -22.51
CA ARG A 111 -36.72 -20.76 -22.33
C ARG A 111 -37.68 -21.82 -22.80
N THR A 112 -38.66 -22.15 -21.98
CA THR A 112 -39.75 -23.07 -22.28
C THR A 112 -41.05 -22.34 -22.65
N GLU A 113 -41.11 -21.04 -22.41
CA GLU A 113 -42.26 -20.20 -22.79
C GLU A 113 -41.85 -19.12 -23.79
N PRO A 114 -42.67 -18.81 -24.82
CA PRO A 114 -43.98 -19.36 -25.15
C PRO A 114 -43.95 -20.73 -25.79
N TRP A 115 -42.81 -21.30 -26.14
CA TRP A 115 -42.57 -22.66 -26.59
C TRP A 115 -41.16 -23.11 -26.20
N GLU A 116 -40.89 -24.39 -26.21
CA GLU A 116 -39.59 -24.98 -25.91
C GLU A 116 -38.54 -24.45 -26.89
N ASP A 117 -37.36 -24.08 -26.43
CA ASP A 117 -36.28 -23.44 -27.21
C ASP A 117 -36.59 -22.01 -27.74
N ALA A 118 -37.50 -21.28 -27.13
CA ALA A 118 -37.70 -19.87 -27.44
C ALA A 118 -36.42 -19.06 -27.15
N CYS A 119 -36.28 -17.91 -27.84
CA CYS A 119 -35.04 -17.11 -27.74
C CYS A 119 -34.71 -16.70 -26.33
N GLY A 120 -33.56 -17.17 -25.79
CA GLY A 120 -33.04 -16.87 -24.47
C GLY A 120 -32.02 -15.68 -24.44
N VAL A 121 -31.84 -14.96 -25.55
CA VAL A 121 -30.84 -13.90 -25.68
C VAL A 121 -31.19 -12.70 -24.82
N TYR A 122 -30.17 -12.10 -24.16
CA TYR A 122 -30.25 -10.88 -23.41
C TYR A 122 -29.60 -9.69 -24.13
N SER A 123 -30.04 -8.47 -23.77
CA SER A 123 -29.39 -7.26 -24.21
C SER A 123 -28.10 -7.05 -23.41
N THR A 124 -26.98 -6.89 -24.06
CA THR A 124 -25.65 -6.78 -23.42
C THR A 124 -25.32 -5.36 -22.91
N VAL A 125 -26.21 -4.38 -23.08
CA VAL A 125 -25.95 -2.96 -22.81
C VAL A 125 -25.50 -2.73 -21.36
N LEU A 126 -26.12 -3.41 -20.39
CA LEU A 126 -25.78 -3.26 -18.97
C LEU A 126 -24.40 -3.90 -18.65
N ALA A 127 -24.18 -5.11 -19.12
CA ALA A 127 -22.92 -5.81 -18.92
C ALA A 127 -21.74 -5.07 -19.60
N GLU A 128 -21.94 -4.60 -20.83
CA GLU A 128 -20.97 -3.80 -21.58
C GLU A 128 -20.58 -2.53 -20.81
N ALA A 129 -21.57 -1.82 -20.24
CA ALA A 129 -21.34 -0.62 -19.45
C ALA A 129 -20.53 -0.91 -18.17
N ALA A 130 -20.88 -1.97 -17.45
CA ALA A 130 -20.21 -2.35 -16.20
C ALA A 130 -18.75 -2.76 -16.45
N ILE A 131 -18.51 -3.61 -17.45
CA ILE A 131 -17.15 -4.07 -17.80
C ILE A 131 -16.28 -2.89 -18.27
N ARG A 132 -16.84 -1.99 -19.08
CA ARG A 132 -16.13 -0.82 -19.57
C ARG A 132 -15.75 0.13 -18.43
N PHE A 133 -16.69 0.42 -17.53
CA PHE A 133 -16.42 1.23 -16.36
C PHE A 133 -15.29 0.64 -15.51
N GLN A 134 -15.36 -0.65 -15.21
CA GLN A 134 -14.32 -1.36 -14.46
C GLN A 134 -12.96 -1.21 -15.15
N ALA A 135 -12.87 -1.53 -16.44
CA ALA A 135 -11.61 -1.52 -17.19
C ALA A 135 -10.98 -0.13 -17.29
N GLU A 136 -11.79 0.89 -17.60
CA GLU A 136 -11.32 2.28 -17.70
C GLU A 136 -10.87 2.80 -16.33
N THR A 137 -11.69 2.61 -15.28
CA THR A 137 -11.36 3.09 -13.93
C THR A 137 -10.18 2.33 -13.34
N MET A 138 -10.05 1.02 -13.57
CA MET A 138 -8.91 0.23 -13.12
C MET A 138 -7.59 0.73 -13.72
N SER A 139 -7.57 1.07 -15.00
CA SER A 139 -6.36 1.60 -15.66
C SER A 139 -5.91 2.95 -15.11
N GLU A 140 -6.84 3.77 -14.63
CA GLU A 140 -6.55 5.06 -14.04
C GLU A 140 -6.17 4.99 -12.57
N THR A 141 -6.86 4.13 -11.80
CA THR A 141 -6.64 4.01 -10.35
C THR A 141 -5.42 3.16 -10.00
N PHE A 142 -5.04 2.23 -10.87
CA PHE A 142 -3.92 1.31 -10.64
C PHE A 142 -2.92 1.29 -11.80
N PRO A 143 -2.23 2.42 -12.09
CA PRO A 143 -1.24 2.47 -13.15
C PRO A 143 0.02 1.65 -12.79
N SER A 144 0.84 1.35 -13.79
CA SER A 144 2.10 0.60 -13.61
C SER A 144 3.14 1.28 -12.71
N SER A 145 3.01 2.58 -12.49
CA SER A 145 3.86 3.36 -11.56
C SER A 145 3.44 3.26 -10.10
N GLY A 146 2.35 2.52 -9.83
CA GLY A 146 1.73 2.41 -8.52
C GLY A 146 0.59 3.41 -8.30
N PRO A 147 -0.38 3.08 -7.41
CA PRO A 147 -1.58 3.87 -7.19
C PRO A 147 -1.37 5.11 -6.30
N VAL A 148 -0.24 5.20 -5.58
CA VAL A 148 0.02 6.22 -4.56
C VAL A 148 0.90 7.34 -5.07
N ARG A 149 0.48 8.57 -4.79
CA ARG A 149 1.27 9.80 -4.92
C ARG A 149 1.30 10.52 -3.58
N VAL A 150 2.41 11.16 -3.27
CA VAL A 150 2.60 11.91 -2.03
C VAL A 150 2.54 13.41 -2.32
N LYS A 151 1.97 14.16 -1.39
CA LYS A 151 1.91 15.62 -1.41
C LYS A 151 2.51 16.16 -0.12
N ILE A 152 3.43 17.12 -0.27
CA ILE A 152 4.00 17.85 0.86
C ILE A 152 3.02 18.96 1.26
N LEU A 153 2.74 19.06 2.55
CA LEU A 153 1.89 20.10 3.12
C LEU A 153 2.76 21.19 3.77
N GLY A 154 2.48 22.46 3.42
CA GLY A 154 3.23 23.62 3.95
C GLY A 154 4.53 23.86 3.19
N GLU A 155 5.56 24.29 3.91
CA GLU A 155 6.88 24.60 3.35
C GLU A 155 7.58 23.32 2.85
N GLU A 156 8.07 23.37 1.63
CA GLU A 156 8.88 22.30 1.04
C GLU A 156 10.31 22.40 1.61
N THR A 157 10.68 21.42 2.42
CA THR A 157 12.04 21.25 2.94
C THR A 157 12.64 19.98 2.36
N LYS A 158 13.95 19.91 2.25
CA LYS A 158 14.64 18.74 1.73
C LYS A 158 14.28 17.45 2.50
N ASP A 159 14.15 17.55 3.82
CA ASP A 159 13.79 16.40 4.66
C ASP A 159 12.37 15.88 4.33
N LYS A 160 11.43 16.79 4.05
CA LYS A 160 10.08 16.41 3.61
C LYS A 160 10.05 15.85 2.20
N GLU A 161 10.89 16.34 1.28
CA GLU A 161 11.04 15.79 -0.06
C GLU A 161 11.59 14.37 -0.01
N ASP A 162 12.65 14.15 0.78
CA ASP A 162 13.23 12.83 0.98
C ASP A 162 12.24 11.88 1.66
N ALA A 163 11.48 12.34 2.66
CA ALA A 163 10.41 11.58 3.29
C ALA A 163 9.29 11.22 2.28
N ALA A 164 8.89 12.17 1.43
CA ALA A 164 7.88 11.96 0.39
C ALA A 164 8.29 10.87 -0.61
N VAL A 165 9.57 10.84 -1.01
CA VAL A 165 10.09 9.80 -1.89
C VAL A 165 10.05 8.43 -1.22
N ARG A 166 10.47 8.33 0.06
CA ARG A 166 10.45 7.07 0.81
C ARG A 166 9.03 6.56 1.04
N VAL A 167 8.11 7.40 1.54
CA VAL A 167 6.71 7.02 1.77
C VAL A 167 6.02 6.60 0.46
N LYS A 168 6.27 7.32 -0.64
CA LYS A 168 5.73 6.93 -1.96
C LYS A 168 6.23 5.56 -2.38
N ALA A 169 7.52 5.29 -2.24
CA ALA A 169 8.12 4.02 -2.63
C ALA A 169 7.59 2.88 -1.75
N ASP A 170 7.53 3.09 -0.44
CA ASP A 170 7.07 2.13 0.56
C ASP A 170 5.60 1.76 0.36
N MET A 171 4.69 2.75 0.34
CA MET A 171 3.26 2.49 0.13
C MET A 171 2.96 1.84 -1.22
N ASN A 172 3.64 2.26 -2.30
CA ASN A 172 3.44 1.60 -3.59
C ASN A 172 3.91 0.16 -3.56
N TYR A 173 5.04 -0.13 -2.92
CA TYR A 173 5.51 -1.50 -2.75
C TYR A 173 4.54 -2.34 -1.93
N GLU A 174 4.05 -1.82 -0.81
CA GLU A 174 3.05 -2.51 0.01
C GLU A 174 1.80 -2.86 -0.81
N LEU A 175 1.23 -1.91 -1.54
CA LEU A 175 0.01 -2.09 -2.32
C LEU A 175 0.18 -2.95 -3.59
N THR A 176 1.38 -3.00 -4.19
CA THR A 176 1.59 -3.74 -5.44
C THR A 176 2.23 -5.11 -5.26
N GLU A 177 3.07 -5.27 -4.21
CA GLU A 177 3.89 -6.47 -4.03
C GLU A 177 3.54 -7.26 -2.76
N ARG A 178 3.36 -6.58 -1.62
CA ARG A 178 3.05 -7.27 -0.35
C ARG A 178 1.57 -7.59 -0.19
N MET A 179 0.69 -6.66 -0.50
CA MET A 179 -0.77 -6.84 -0.45
C MET A 179 -1.27 -7.44 -1.77
N VAL A 180 -0.93 -8.71 -2.02
CA VAL A 180 -1.31 -9.41 -3.27
C VAL A 180 -2.82 -9.42 -3.53
N GLU A 181 -3.63 -9.35 -2.48
CA GLU A 181 -5.09 -9.27 -2.55
C GLU A 181 -5.59 -7.90 -3.01
N TYR A 182 -4.82 -6.83 -2.84
CA TYR A 182 -5.31 -5.46 -3.03
C TYR A 182 -5.86 -5.21 -4.43
N ARG A 183 -5.12 -5.62 -5.46
CA ARG A 183 -5.52 -5.42 -6.85
C ARG A 183 -6.77 -6.22 -7.24
N PRO A 184 -6.86 -7.54 -6.98
CA PRO A 184 -8.09 -8.30 -7.23
C PRO A 184 -9.32 -7.78 -6.47
N GLU A 185 -9.14 -7.38 -5.21
CA GLU A 185 -10.21 -6.80 -4.40
C GLU A 185 -10.67 -5.43 -4.93
N HIS A 186 -9.73 -4.60 -5.39
CA HIS A 186 -10.06 -3.33 -6.03
C HIS A 186 -10.78 -3.52 -7.38
N GLU A 187 -10.40 -4.53 -8.15
CA GLU A 187 -11.06 -4.89 -9.42
C GLU A 187 -12.50 -5.36 -9.21
N ARG A 188 -12.74 -6.19 -8.18
CA ARG A 188 -14.08 -6.62 -7.76
C ARG A 188 -14.92 -5.45 -7.27
N LEU A 189 -14.33 -4.58 -6.46
CA LEU A 189 -14.97 -3.36 -5.97
C LEU A 189 -15.47 -2.50 -7.13
N LEU A 190 -14.64 -2.21 -8.12
CA LEU A 190 -15.02 -1.37 -9.25
C LEU A 190 -16.15 -1.97 -10.07
N TYR A 191 -16.13 -3.28 -10.29
CA TYR A 191 -17.21 -3.97 -10.99
C TYR A 191 -18.54 -3.86 -10.22
N SER A 192 -18.53 -4.17 -8.93
CA SER A 192 -19.71 -4.09 -8.08
C SER A 192 -20.21 -2.66 -7.89
N LEU A 193 -19.29 -1.69 -7.77
CA LEU A 193 -19.59 -0.27 -7.69
C LEU A 193 -20.40 0.19 -8.92
N GLY A 194 -19.95 -0.21 -10.11
CA GLY A 194 -20.64 0.10 -11.36
C GLY A 194 -22.07 -0.43 -11.37
N LEU A 195 -22.31 -1.63 -10.89
CA LEU A 195 -23.63 -2.27 -10.88
C LEU A 195 -24.52 -1.75 -9.76
N ALA A 196 -24.10 -1.89 -8.52
CA ALA A 196 -24.89 -1.59 -7.33
C ALA A 196 -25.01 -0.09 -7.04
N GLY A 197 -23.99 0.68 -7.41
CA GLY A 197 -23.88 2.11 -7.10
C GLY A 197 -23.17 2.43 -5.79
N SER A 198 -23.00 1.44 -4.92
CA SER A 198 -22.20 1.50 -3.69
C SER A 198 -21.32 0.28 -3.58
N ALA A 199 -20.14 0.47 -3.03
CA ALA A 199 -19.23 -0.58 -2.64
C ALA A 199 -18.36 -0.08 -1.48
N PHE A 200 -17.81 -0.98 -0.70
CA PHE A 200 -17.08 -0.60 0.51
C PHE A 200 -15.71 -1.28 0.53
N LYS A 201 -14.76 -0.66 1.21
CA LYS A 201 -13.53 -1.30 1.67
C LYS A 201 -13.43 -1.20 3.17
N LYS A 202 -12.98 -2.28 3.79
CA LYS A 202 -12.61 -2.33 5.20
C LYS A 202 -11.10 -2.34 5.30
N VAL A 203 -10.55 -1.37 6.03
CA VAL A 203 -9.11 -1.19 6.19
C VAL A 203 -8.74 -1.41 7.65
N TYR A 204 -7.82 -2.32 7.91
CA TYR A 204 -7.41 -2.68 9.26
C TYR A 204 -6.02 -3.33 9.24
N PHE A 205 -5.40 -3.45 10.42
CA PHE A 205 -4.17 -4.22 10.60
C PHE A 205 -4.49 -5.65 10.99
N ASP A 206 -3.88 -6.63 10.35
CA ASP A 206 -4.02 -8.05 10.70
C ASP A 206 -2.74 -8.56 11.38
N PRO A 207 -2.77 -8.78 12.71
CA PRO A 207 -1.59 -9.21 13.45
C PRO A 207 -1.11 -10.61 13.07
N ASN A 208 -1.97 -11.46 12.50
CA ASN A 208 -1.54 -12.80 12.08
C ASN A 208 -0.68 -12.77 10.81
N ILE A 209 -0.92 -11.78 9.95
CA ILE A 209 -0.13 -11.56 8.74
C ILE A 209 0.93 -10.48 8.97
N GLY A 210 0.83 -9.73 10.09
CA GLY A 210 1.77 -8.67 10.46
C GLY A 210 1.78 -7.49 9.49
N ARG A 211 0.61 -7.17 8.89
CA ARG A 211 0.48 -6.04 7.96
C ARG A 211 -0.95 -5.53 7.84
N GLN A 212 -1.09 -4.35 7.26
CA GLN A 212 -2.38 -3.78 6.87
C GLN A 212 -3.07 -4.59 5.77
N VAL A 213 -4.40 -4.55 5.80
CA VAL A 213 -5.28 -5.22 4.84
C VAL A 213 -6.38 -4.25 4.40
N ALA A 214 -6.76 -4.29 3.12
CA ALA A 214 -7.86 -3.52 2.56
C ALA A 214 -8.76 -4.45 1.74
N LEU A 215 -9.86 -4.90 2.33
CA LEU A 215 -10.78 -5.87 1.73
C LEU A 215 -11.99 -5.17 1.13
N TYR A 216 -12.42 -5.66 -0.03
CA TYR A 216 -13.68 -5.29 -0.63
C TYR A 216 -14.85 -5.91 0.15
N ILE A 217 -15.85 -5.11 0.46
CA ILE A 217 -17.12 -5.55 1.02
C ILE A 217 -18.26 -5.12 0.09
N PRO A 218 -19.12 -6.08 -0.33
CA PRO A 218 -20.25 -5.76 -1.18
C PRO A 218 -21.30 -4.93 -0.42
N ALA A 219 -22.08 -4.16 -1.15
CA ALA A 219 -23.06 -3.25 -0.55
C ALA A 219 -24.17 -3.95 0.26
N GLU A 220 -24.46 -5.19 -0.07
CA GLU A 220 -25.41 -6.01 0.70
C GLU A 220 -24.94 -6.36 2.10
N ASP A 221 -23.61 -6.45 2.31
CA ASP A 221 -23.00 -6.86 3.58
C ASP A 221 -22.69 -5.67 4.51
N VAL A 222 -22.89 -4.42 4.07
CA VAL A 222 -22.77 -3.23 4.92
C VAL A 222 -24.13 -2.60 5.10
N ILE A 223 -24.60 -2.53 6.34
CA ILE A 223 -25.91 -2.01 6.71
C ILE A 223 -25.72 -0.75 7.54
N VAL A 224 -26.49 0.29 7.23
CA VAL A 224 -26.50 1.55 7.97
C VAL A 224 -27.94 2.02 8.19
N PRO A 225 -28.20 2.82 9.22
CA PRO A 225 -29.52 3.41 9.46
C PRO A 225 -29.99 4.28 8.29
N TYR A 226 -31.29 4.31 8.06
CA TYR A 226 -31.92 5.10 6.98
C TYR A 226 -31.50 6.58 7.02
N GLY A 227 -31.32 7.14 8.22
CA GLY A 227 -30.94 8.54 8.42
C GLY A 227 -29.48 8.87 8.13
N ALA A 228 -28.64 7.87 7.91
CA ALA A 228 -27.23 8.09 7.67
C ALA A 228 -26.99 8.84 6.34
N SER A 229 -26.22 9.92 6.40
CA SER A 229 -25.81 10.68 5.22
C SER A 229 -24.44 10.24 4.68
N ASN A 230 -23.55 9.81 5.55
CA ASN A 230 -22.24 9.25 5.22
C ASN A 230 -21.85 8.19 6.26
N ILE A 231 -20.78 7.45 5.99
CA ILE A 231 -20.32 6.38 6.86
C ILE A 231 -19.62 6.91 8.13
N GLU A 232 -19.03 8.09 8.03
CA GLU A 232 -18.26 8.71 9.10
C GLU A 232 -19.16 9.16 10.26
N ASN A 233 -20.36 9.68 9.93
CA ASN A 233 -21.35 10.20 10.89
C ASN A 233 -22.53 9.25 11.10
N ALA A 234 -22.47 8.04 10.58
CA ALA A 234 -23.51 7.05 10.82
C ALA A 234 -23.52 6.63 12.30
N GLU A 235 -24.68 6.64 12.92
CA GLU A 235 -24.88 6.20 14.32
C GLU A 235 -24.41 4.76 14.49
N ARG A 236 -24.66 3.96 13.45
CA ARG A 236 -24.35 2.54 13.43
C ARG A 236 -23.89 2.11 12.03
N VAL A 237 -22.82 1.32 11.97
CA VAL A 237 -22.36 0.65 10.75
C VAL A 237 -22.24 -0.83 11.07
N THR A 238 -23.02 -1.67 10.40
CA THR A 238 -22.98 -3.12 10.60
C THR A 238 -22.40 -3.79 9.38
N HIS A 239 -21.38 -4.62 9.61
CA HIS A 239 -20.78 -5.49 8.60
C HIS A 239 -21.19 -6.94 8.84
N ILE A 240 -21.79 -7.58 7.84
CA ILE A 240 -22.17 -8.99 7.88
C ILE A 240 -20.98 -9.83 7.42
N MET A 241 -20.52 -10.70 8.29
CA MET A 241 -19.43 -11.65 8.01
C MET A 241 -19.95 -13.08 8.06
N ARG A 242 -19.40 -13.94 7.24
CA ARG A 242 -19.69 -15.39 7.24
C ARG A 242 -18.46 -16.15 7.64
N LYS A 243 -18.53 -16.82 8.81
CA LYS A 243 -17.40 -17.53 9.41
C LYS A 243 -17.69 -19.02 9.59
N THR A 244 -16.73 -19.85 9.26
CA THR A 244 -16.83 -21.29 9.50
C THR A 244 -16.71 -21.60 10.99
N LYS A 245 -17.26 -22.73 11.41
CA LYS A 245 -17.16 -23.21 12.80
C LYS A 245 -15.69 -23.30 13.30
N ASN A 246 -14.76 -23.64 12.38
CA ASN A 246 -13.35 -23.72 12.74
C ASN A 246 -12.71 -22.33 12.93
N GLU A 247 -13.11 -21.33 12.15
CA GLU A 247 -12.66 -19.95 12.31
C GLU A 247 -13.13 -19.38 13.65
N ILE A 248 -14.41 -19.54 13.97
CA ILE A 248 -14.96 -19.12 15.27
C ILE A 248 -14.20 -19.75 16.43
N ARG A 249 -13.99 -21.06 16.39
CA ARG A 249 -13.24 -21.77 17.45
C ARG A 249 -11.80 -21.30 17.59
N LYS A 250 -11.12 -20.98 16.48
CA LYS A 250 -9.77 -20.42 16.55
C LYS A 250 -9.78 -19.04 17.22
N LEU A 251 -10.77 -18.21 16.93
CA LEU A 251 -10.91 -16.89 17.52
C LEU A 251 -11.29 -16.99 19.02
N GLN A 252 -12.11 -17.95 19.39
CA GLN A 252 -12.41 -18.27 20.80
C GLN A 252 -11.15 -18.76 21.54
N ALA A 253 -10.44 -19.73 20.97
CA ALA A 253 -9.22 -20.27 21.57
C ALA A 253 -8.08 -19.25 21.72
N SER A 254 -8.09 -18.18 20.91
CA SER A 254 -7.12 -17.09 21.02
C SER A 254 -7.57 -15.97 21.98
N GLY A 255 -8.72 -16.09 22.65
CA GLY A 255 -9.28 -15.03 23.50
C GLY A 255 -9.78 -13.81 22.73
N PHE A 256 -9.85 -13.89 21.40
CA PHE A 256 -10.40 -12.80 20.58
C PHE A 256 -11.93 -12.75 20.66
N TYR A 257 -12.59 -13.90 20.66
CA TYR A 257 -14.00 -14.07 20.92
C TYR A 257 -14.21 -14.80 22.24
N ARG A 258 -15.29 -14.50 22.91
CA ARG A 258 -15.76 -15.20 24.09
C ARG A 258 -16.01 -16.68 23.79
N ASP A 259 -15.66 -17.57 24.70
CA ASP A 259 -15.90 -19.02 24.57
C ASP A 259 -17.37 -19.34 24.91
N VAL A 260 -18.23 -19.18 23.92
CA VAL A 260 -19.68 -19.48 24.03
C VAL A 260 -20.03 -20.58 23.04
N ASP A 261 -20.92 -21.48 23.43
CA ASP A 261 -21.45 -22.53 22.54
C ASP A 261 -22.54 -21.95 21.64
N LEU A 262 -22.23 -21.84 20.34
CA LEU A 262 -23.13 -21.27 19.33
C LEU A 262 -24.05 -22.32 18.68
N GLY A 263 -23.97 -23.60 19.09
CA GLY A 263 -24.72 -24.67 18.46
C GLY A 263 -24.31 -24.95 17.01
N ASP A 264 -25.27 -25.30 16.16
CA ASP A 264 -25.03 -25.51 14.73
C ASP A 264 -25.30 -24.24 13.92
N PRO A 265 -24.48 -23.93 12.89
CA PRO A 265 -24.66 -22.74 12.06
C PRO A 265 -26.02 -22.67 11.40
N GLN A 266 -26.64 -21.50 11.41
CA GLN A 266 -27.87 -21.26 10.66
C GLN A 266 -27.51 -20.49 9.36
N PRO A 267 -27.74 -21.07 8.18
CA PRO A 267 -27.47 -20.41 6.93
C PRO A 267 -28.21 -19.08 6.82
N TYR A 268 -27.49 -18.05 6.41
CA TYR A 268 -28.06 -16.74 6.15
C TYR A 268 -27.54 -16.21 4.82
N HIS A 269 -28.43 -16.10 3.84
CA HIS A 269 -28.15 -15.54 2.55
C HIS A 269 -29.12 -14.42 2.25
N THR A 270 -28.62 -13.36 1.63
CA THR A 270 -29.47 -12.29 1.13
C THR A 270 -29.99 -12.65 -0.26
N ASP A 271 -31.17 -12.17 -0.66
CA ASP A 271 -31.73 -12.36 -1.99
C ASP A 271 -30.76 -11.93 -3.09
N ILE A 272 -29.95 -10.90 -2.82
CA ILE A 272 -28.89 -10.43 -3.74
C ILE A 272 -27.79 -11.47 -3.91
N GLU A 273 -27.36 -12.10 -2.82
CA GLU A 273 -26.30 -13.12 -2.85
C GLU A 273 -26.78 -14.36 -3.58
N GLU A 274 -28.00 -14.82 -3.30
CA GLU A 274 -28.62 -15.94 -4.02
C GLU A 274 -28.69 -15.64 -5.53
N ARG A 275 -29.13 -14.44 -5.88
CA ARG A 275 -29.23 -14.05 -7.29
C ARG A 275 -27.86 -13.93 -7.96
N LYS A 276 -26.86 -13.41 -7.29
CA LYS A 276 -25.47 -13.38 -7.81
C LYS A 276 -24.93 -14.79 -8.05
N ALA A 277 -25.20 -15.71 -7.14
CA ALA A 277 -24.79 -17.11 -7.31
C ALA A 277 -25.49 -17.76 -8.51
N GLU A 278 -26.80 -17.57 -8.65
CA GLU A 278 -27.56 -18.08 -9.80
C GLU A 278 -27.06 -17.52 -11.14
N GLU A 279 -26.81 -16.22 -11.24
CA GLU A 279 -26.26 -15.57 -12.44
C GLU A 279 -24.83 -16.04 -12.74
N GLY A 280 -24.05 -16.35 -11.70
CA GLY A 280 -22.72 -16.96 -11.83
C GLY A 280 -22.75 -18.45 -12.18
N GLY A 281 -23.92 -19.08 -12.22
CA GLY A 281 -24.08 -20.51 -12.48
C GLY A 281 -23.75 -21.39 -11.27
N TYR A 282 -23.79 -20.85 -10.07
CA TYR A 282 -23.60 -21.57 -8.81
C TYR A 282 -24.95 -21.77 -8.12
N SER A 283 -25.13 -22.90 -7.46
CA SER A 283 -26.19 -23.08 -6.48
C SER A 283 -25.61 -22.92 -5.10
N ILE A 284 -26.24 -22.08 -4.28
CA ILE A 284 -25.91 -22.00 -2.87
C ILE A 284 -26.35 -23.32 -2.23
N THR A 285 -25.36 -24.10 -1.76
CA THR A 285 -25.59 -25.29 -0.96
C THR A 285 -25.72 -24.87 0.50
N ASP A 286 -26.29 -25.73 1.35
CA ASP A 286 -26.29 -25.53 2.80
C ASP A 286 -24.90 -25.19 3.29
N ASP A 287 -24.76 -23.97 3.74
CA ASP A 287 -23.49 -23.39 4.15
C ASP A 287 -23.35 -23.52 5.66
N ASP A 288 -22.36 -24.31 6.11
CA ASP A 288 -22.07 -24.52 7.52
C ASP A 288 -21.35 -23.30 8.15
N ARG A 289 -21.64 -22.08 7.69
CA ARG A 289 -21.06 -20.85 8.21
C ARG A 289 -22.04 -20.08 9.10
N TYR A 290 -21.51 -19.52 10.19
CA TYR A 290 -22.22 -18.59 11.04
C TYR A 290 -22.28 -17.23 10.38
N ALA A 291 -23.43 -16.57 10.48
CA ALA A 291 -23.58 -15.16 10.15
C ALA A 291 -23.22 -14.32 11.38
N VAL A 292 -22.17 -13.55 11.28
CA VAL A 292 -21.66 -12.71 12.36
C VAL A 292 -21.83 -11.25 11.99
N TYR A 293 -22.50 -10.49 12.84
CA TYR A 293 -22.65 -9.04 12.73
C TYR A 293 -21.51 -8.37 13.50
N GLU A 294 -20.76 -7.54 12.82
CA GLU A 294 -19.80 -6.63 13.42
C GLU A 294 -20.41 -5.23 13.39
N VAL A 295 -20.79 -4.74 14.53
CA VAL A 295 -21.57 -3.50 14.71
C VAL A 295 -20.66 -2.44 15.29
N HIS A 296 -20.38 -1.40 14.51
CA HIS A 296 -19.68 -0.20 14.97
C HIS A 296 -20.72 0.84 15.35
N ALA A 297 -20.91 1.09 16.64
CA ALA A 297 -21.94 1.99 17.16
C ALA A 297 -21.45 2.75 18.39
N ASP A 298 -22.06 3.90 18.63
CA ASP A 298 -21.87 4.65 19.84
C ASP A 298 -22.87 4.13 20.88
N LEU A 299 -22.39 3.56 21.99
CA LEU A 299 -23.16 2.86 23.01
C LEU A 299 -22.81 3.37 24.41
N VAL A 300 -23.76 3.26 25.32
CA VAL A 300 -23.53 3.33 26.78
C VAL A 300 -23.59 1.91 27.32
N ILE A 301 -22.52 1.45 27.91
CA ILE A 301 -22.45 0.10 28.49
C ILE A 301 -22.29 0.28 30.01
N ASP A 302 -23.26 -0.21 30.77
CA ASP A 302 -23.26 -0.08 32.22
C ASP A 302 -22.05 -0.79 32.83
N GLY A 303 -21.36 -0.13 33.76
CA GLY A 303 -20.17 -0.67 34.43
C GLY A 303 -18.86 -0.63 33.63
N VAL A 304 -18.86 -0.05 32.43
CA VAL A 304 -17.70 0.03 31.55
C VAL A 304 -17.48 1.47 31.10
N ASP A 305 -16.27 1.97 31.31
CA ASP A 305 -15.87 3.32 30.88
C ASP A 305 -16.88 4.41 31.30
N GLU A 306 -17.48 4.30 32.51
CA GLU A 306 -18.53 5.17 33.00
C GLU A 306 -18.08 6.61 33.11
N ASP A 307 -18.89 7.53 32.58
CA ASP A 307 -18.76 8.97 32.76
C ASP A 307 -19.94 9.50 33.55
N GLU A 308 -19.73 10.56 34.33
CA GLU A 308 -20.80 11.23 35.09
C GLU A 308 -21.99 11.72 34.21
N GLU A 309 -21.77 11.86 32.89
CA GLU A 309 -22.73 12.40 31.91
C GLU A 309 -23.44 11.33 31.04
N GLU A 310 -23.13 10.04 31.24
CA GLU A 310 -23.69 8.91 30.46
C GLU A 310 -23.54 9.13 28.94
N ILE A 311 -22.39 9.64 28.48
CA ILE A 311 -22.12 9.88 27.06
C ILE A 311 -21.84 8.58 26.34
N ALA A 312 -22.54 8.33 25.23
CA ALA A 312 -22.30 7.16 24.40
C ALA A 312 -20.90 7.21 23.77
N LYS A 313 -20.15 6.11 23.91
CA LYS A 313 -18.79 5.94 23.40
C LYS A 313 -18.78 4.99 22.22
N PRO A 314 -17.81 5.12 21.28
CA PRO A 314 -17.73 4.25 20.11
C PRO A 314 -17.19 2.86 20.47
N TYR A 315 -18.03 1.83 20.27
CA TYR A 315 -17.64 0.42 20.43
C TYR A 315 -17.82 -0.37 19.14
N VAL A 316 -17.14 -1.50 19.08
CA VAL A 316 -17.37 -2.55 18.09
C VAL A 316 -17.93 -3.76 18.80
N VAL A 317 -19.18 -4.10 18.52
CA VAL A 317 -19.89 -5.26 19.09
C VAL A 317 -19.97 -6.34 18.02
N THR A 318 -19.50 -7.53 18.34
CA THR A 318 -19.59 -8.70 17.46
C THR A 318 -20.63 -9.67 17.97
N ILE A 319 -21.67 -9.94 17.16
CA ILE A 319 -22.84 -10.76 17.54
C ILE A 319 -22.98 -11.90 16.53
N GLU A 320 -23.17 -13.13 17.00
CA GLU A 320 -23.64 -14.23 16.15
C GLU A 320 -25.16 -14.12 15.97
N ARG A 321 -25.61 -14.08 14.71
CA ARG A 321 -27.01 -13.80 14.35
C ARG A 321 -28.00 -14.87 14.82
N GLY A 322 -27.66 -16.15 14.71
CA GLY A 322 -28.58 -17.26 14.95
C GLY A 322 -28.96 -17.42 16.43
N THR A 323 -28.02 -17.17 17.31
CA THR A 323 -28.18 -17.29 18.78
C THR A 323 -28.30 -15.96 19.49
N SER A 324 -28.09 -14.83 18.79
CA SER A 324 -27.93 -13.48 19.38
C SER A 324 -26.79 -13.44 20.42
N ALA A 325 -25.80 -14.31 20.32
CA ALA A 325 -24.70 -14.35 21.26
C ALA A 325 -23.67 -13.25 20.96
N VAL A 326 -23.36 -12.43 21.96
CA VAL A 326 -22.26 -11.46 21.86
C VAL A 326 -20.94 -12.20 21.99
N LEU A 327 -20.09 -12.10 20.96
CA LEU A 327 -18.78 -12.72 20.87
C LEU A 327 -17.69 -11.81 21.39
N ALA A 328 -17.79 -10.52 21.11
CA ALA A 328 -16.82 -9.53 21.54
C ALA A 328 -17.41 -8.13 21.61
N ILE A 329 -16.94 -7.35 22.56
CA ILE A 329 -17.15 -5.89 22.63
C ILE A 329 -15.78 -5.25 22.80
N ARG A 330 -15.46 -4.29 21.94
CA ARG A 330 -14.16 -3.62 21.96
C ARG A 330 -14.31 -2.13 21.78
N ARG A 331 -13.38 -1.37 22.39
CA ARG A 331 -13.29 0.08 22.24
C ARG A 331 -12.87 0.44 20.81
N ASN A 332 -13.50 1.46 20.23
CA ASN A 332 -13.24 1.89 18.84
C ASN A 332 -12.63 3.30 18.77
N TRP A 333 -11.67 3.59 19.65
CA TRP A 333 -10.88 4.83 19.67
C TRP A 333 -9.42 4.51 19.96
N GLU A 334 -8.54 5.48 19.94
CA GLU A 334 -7.14 5.31 20.30
C GLU A 334 -6.96 5.46 21.82
N GLU A 335 -6.12 4.64 22.43
CA GLU A 335 -5.90 4.61 23.89
C GLU A 335 -5.46 5.98 24.44
N GLU A 336 -4.66 6.71 23.66
CA GLU A 336 -4.15 8.03 24.03
C GLU A 336 -5.15 9.18 23.73
N ASP A 337 -6.30 8.90 23.09
CA ASP A 337 -7.26 9.91 22.68
C ASP A 337 -8.25 10.26 23.81
N GLU A 338 -8.02 11.39 24.48
CA GLU A 338 -8.89 11.91 25.53
C GLU A 338 -10.31 12.24 25.05
N LEU A 339 -10.51 12.45 23.73
CA LEU A 339 -11.81 12.76 23.13
C LEU A 339 -12.58 11.52 22.70
N MET A 340 -11.97 10.35 22.76
CA MET A 340 -12.54 9.05 22.35
C MET A 340 -13.18 9.10 20.97
N LEU A 341 -12.47 9.68 19.98
CA LEU A 341 -12.97 9.83 18.63
C LEU A 341 -13.04 8.48 17.92
N LYS A 342 -14.19 8.24 17.28
CA LYS A 342 -14.47 7.00 16.53
C LYS A 342 -13.41 6.72 15.45
N ARG A 343 -12.70 5.62 15.55
CA ARG A 343 -11.80 5.14 14.49
C ARG A 343 -12.62 4.69 13.28
N GLN A 344 -12.17 5.11 12.09
CA GLN A 344 -12.80 4.71 10.85
C GLN A 344 -12.12 3.48 10.27
N HIS A 345 -12.92 2.47 9.91
CA HIS A 345 -12.44 1.24 9.29
C HIS A 345 -13.00 1.03 7.89
N PHE A 346 -14.09 1.72 7.56
CA PHE A 346 -14.79 1.55 6.31
C PHE A 346 -14.65 2.77 5.41
N VAL A 347 -14.49 2.50 4.13
CA VAL A 347 -14.48 3.53 3.08
C VAL A 347 -15.63 3.24 2.12
N HIS A 348 -16.50 4.21 1.93
CA HIS A 348 -17.65 4.13 1.04
C HIS A 348 -17.30 4.67 -0.35
N TYR A 349 -17.37 3.82 -1.35
CA TYR A 349 -17.27 4.17 -2.75
C TYR A 349 -18.65 4.35 -3.35
N VAL A 350 -18.89 5.48 -4.01
CA VAL A 350 -20.19 5.86 -4.58
C VAL A 350 -20.08 6.12 -6.07
N TYR A 351 -20.90 5.45 -6.88
CA TYR A 351 -20.96 5.65 -8.32
C TYR A 351 -21.70 6.97 -8.65
N VAL A 352 -22.98 7.04 -8.34
CA VAL A 352 -23.78 8.27 -8.39
C VAL A 352 -24.52 8.42 -7.06
N PRO A 353 -24.42 9.57 -6.37
CA PRO A 353 -25.15 9.78 -5.12
C PRO A 353 -26.66 9.62 -5.33
N GLY A 354 -27.29 8.79 -4.50
CA GLY A 354 -28.73 8.62 -4.45
C GLY A 354 -29.41 9.67 -3.57
N PHE A 355 -30.66 9.41 -3.22
CA PHE A 355 -31.42 10.22 -2.26
C PHE A 355 -31.20 9.78 -0.81
N GLY A 356 -30.65 8.58 -0.59
CA GLY A 356 -30.27 8.05 0.69
C GLY A 356 -28.78 7.73 0.73
N PHE A 357 -28.39 6.89 1.66
CA PHE A 357 -27.01 6.49 1.86
C PHE A 357 -26.42 5.73 0.65
N TYR A 358 -27.17 4.75 0.13
CA TYR A 358 -26.71 3.93 -0.99
C TYR A 358 -26.79 4.70 -2.31
N GLY A 359 -25.71 4.61 -3.10
CA GLY A 359 -25.65 5.25 -4.41
C GLY A 359 -26.47 4.52 -5.48
N LEU A 360 -26.63 5.18 -6.62
CA LEU A 360 -27.31 4.65 -7.80
C LEU A 360 -26.25 4.11 -8.77
N GLY A 361 -26.31 2.84 -9.09
CA GLY A 361 -25.45 2.18 -10.10
C GLY A 361 -26.10 2.10 -11.48
N LEU A 362 -25.40 1.49 -12.40
CA LEU A 362 -25.87 1.26 -13.77
C LEU A 362 -27.16 0.48 -13.82
N ILE A 363 -27.40 -0.43 -12.88
CA ILE A 363 -28.69 -1.15 -12.77
C ILE A 363 -29.86 -0.17 -12.63
N HIS A 364 -29.71 0.84 -11.77
CA HIS A 364 -30.75 1.85 -11.54
C HIS A 364 -30.91 2.78 -12.75
N ILE A 365 -29.83 3.07 -13.47
CA ILE A 365 -29.80 4.07 -14.54
C ILE A 365 -30.26 3.44 -15.87
N ILE A 366 -29.72 2.28 -16.22
CA ILE A 366 -29.94 1.66 -17.53
C ILE A 366 -30.58 0.26 -17.48
N GLY A 367 -30.84 -0.30 -16.29
CA GLY A 367 -31.47 -1.61 -16.14
C GLY A 367 -32.81 -1.73 -16.86
N GLY A 368 -33.64 -0.66 -16.83
CA GLY A 368 -34.89 -0.57 -17.56
C GLY A 368 -34.70 -0.67 -19.10
N TYR A 369 -33.66 -0.05 -19.64
CA TYR A 369 -33.31 -0.13 -21.06
C TYR A 369 -32.81 -1.53 -21.42
N ALA A 370 -31.99 -2.17 -20.58
CA ALA A 370 -31.53 -3.55 -20.79
C ALA A 370 -32.69 -4.54 -20.78
N LYS A 371 -33.65 -4.38 -19.87
CA LYS A 371 -34.85 -5.19 -19.78
C LYS A 371 -35.73 -5.03 -21.03
N ALA A 372 -36.00 -3.78 -21.46
CA ALA A 372 -36.76 -3.50 -22.65
C ALA A 372 -36.06 -4.02 -23.92
N GLY A 373 -34.75 -3.84 -24.03
CA GLY A 373 -33.93 -4.36 -25.13
C GLY A 373 -33.98 -5.88 -25.21
N THR A 374 -33.86 -6.57 -24.07
CA THR A 374 -34.00 -8.03 -23.98
C THR A 374 -35.36 -8.52 -24.47
N ALA A 375 -36.45 -7.87 -24.00
CA ALA A 375 -37.79 -8.22 -24.44
C ALA A 375 -37.99 -8.03 -25.95
N LEU A 376 -37.47 -6.94 -26.53
CA LEU A 376 -37.56 -6.66 -27.95
C LEU A 376 -36.72 -7.63 -28.82
N ILE A 377 -35.48 -7.94 -28.37
CA ILE A 377 -34.63 -8.91 -29.07
C ILE A 377 -35.34 -10.28 -29.13
N ARG A 378 -35.83 -10.73 -27.97
CA ARG A 378 -36.57 -12.00 -27.87
C ARG A 378 -37.78 -12.02 -28.80
N GLN A 379 -38.63 -10.99 -28.78
CA GLN A 379 -39.80 -10.87 -29.65
C GLN A 379 -39.42 -10.88 -31.15
N LEU A 380 -38.35 -10.18 -31.54
CA LEU A 380 -37.93 -10.13 -32.93
C LEU A 380 -37.39 -11.47 -33.41
N VAL A 381 -36.58 -12.17 -32.60
CA VAL A 381 -36.04 -13.49 -32.94
C VAL A 381 -37.14 -14.54 -32.98
N ASP A 382 -38.03 -14.53 -31.97
CA ASP A 382 -39.17 -15.46 -31.89
C ASP A 382 -40.13 -15.24 -33.05
N ALA A 383 -40.45 -14.01 -33.43
CA ALA A 383 -41.25 -13.70 -34.60
C ALA A 383 -40.59 -14.16 -35.90
N GLY A 384 -39.25 -13.99 -36.00
CA GLY A 384 -38.45 -14.49 -37.13
C GLY A 384 -38.50 -16.02 -37.25
N THR A 385 -38.39 -16.71 -36.13
CA THR A 385 -38.46 -18.15 -36.05
C THR A 385 -39.85 -18.64 -36.53
N LEU A 386 -40.95 -18.06 -36.04
CA LEU A 386 -42.29 -18.38 -36.45
C LEU A 386 -42.57 -18.05 -37.92
N ALA A 387 -42.00 -16.93 -38.41
CA ALA A 387 -42.17 -16.57 -39.83
C ALA A 387 -41.40 -17.51 -40.76
N ASN A 388 -40.20 -17.97 -40.40
CA ASN A 388 -39.37 -18.85 -41.20
C ASN A 388 -39.79 -20.33 -41.10
N LEU A 389 -40.33 -20.73 -39.95
CA LEU A 389 -40.81 -22.08 -39.66
C LEU A 389 -42.31 -22.04 -39.30
N PRO A 390 -43.18 -21.69 -40.27
CA PRO A 390 -44.56 -21.50 -39.95
C PRO A 390 -45.25 -22.84 -39.67
N GLY A 391 -45.86 -22.93 -38.48
CA GLY A 391 -46.82 -23.99 -38.21
C GLY A 391 -48.05 -23.88 -39.13
N GLY A 392 -48.77 -24.92 -39.30
CA GLY A 392 -49.96 -24.96 -40.16
C GLY A 392 -51.07 -25.83 -39.61
N LEU A 393 -52.23 -25.61 -40.14
CA LEU A 393 -53.40 -26.48 -39.92
C LEU A 393 -53.47 -27.47 -41.07
N LYS A 394 -53.59 -28.77 -40.77
CA LYS A 394 -53.91 -29.81 -41.75
C LYS A 394 -55.30 -30.28 -41.52
N ALA A 395 -56.03 -30.51 -42.64
CA ALA A 395 -57.37 -31.08 -42.62
C ALA A 395 -57.35 -32.49 -42.04
N ARG A 396 -58.37 -32.83 -41.24
CA ARG A 396 -58.47 -34.19 -40.65
C ARG A 396 -58.64 -35.24 -41.78
N GLY A 397 -57.67 -36.17 -41.82
CA GLY A 397 -57.71 -37.24 -42.90
C GLY A 397 -56.61 -37.08 -43.94
N LEU A 398 -55.90 -35.94 -43.95
CA LEU A 398 -54.65 -35.78 -44.71
C LEU A 398 -53.57 -36.69 -44.12
N ARG A 399 -53.03 -37.62 -44.90
CA ARG A 399 -51.96 -38.56 -44.54
C ARG A 399 -50.70 -38.21 -45.30
N ILE A 400 -49.64 -37.92 -44.58
CA ILE A 400 -48.29 -37.67 -45.10
C ILE A 400 -47.47 -38.89 -44.74
N LYS A 401 -46.90 -39.58 -45.75
CA LYS A 401 -46.03 -40.72 -45.48
C LYS A 401 -44.75 -40.26 -44.83
N GLY A 402 -44.49 -40.71 -43.60
CA GLY A 402 -43.35 -40.24 -42.82
C GLY A 402 -43.61 -38.88 -42.09
N ASP A 403 -44.81 -38.65 -41.52
CA ASP A 403 -45.27 -37.45 -40.83
C ASP A 403 -44.47 -37.22 -39.57
N ASP A 404 -43.83 -38.25 -39.01
CA ASP A 404 -43.05 -38.20 -37.78
C ASP A 404 -41.58 -37.69 -37.97
N THR A 405 -41.16 -37.48 -39.24
CA THR A 405 -39.81 -37.05 -39.57
C THR A 405 -39.82 -35.71 -40.28
N PRO A 406 -38.92 -34.79 -39.93
CA PRO A 406 -38.71 -33.50 -40.61
C PRO A 406 -38.48 -33.79 -42.14
N ILE A 407 -38.87 -32.86 -43.02
CA ILE A 407 -38.51 -32.88 -44.40
C ILE A 407 -37.12 -32.33 -44.59
N GLU A 408 -36.24 -33.18 -45.19
CA GLU A 408 -34.86 -32.70 -45.49
C GLU A 408 -34.85 -31.84 -46.76
N PRO A 409 -33.86 -30.97 -46.95
CA PRO A 409 -33.72 -30.15 -48.14
C PRO A 409 -33.61 -31.03 -49.39
N GLY A 410 -34.57 -30.92 -50.33
CA GLY A 410 -34.64 -31.71 -51.55
C GLY A 410 -35.46 -32.99 -51.45
N GLU A 411 -36.02 -33.30 -50.29
CA GLU A 411 -36.89 -34.47 -50.10
C GLU A 411 -38.31 -34.19 -50.60
N TRP A 412 -38.93 -35.22 -51.25
CA TRP A 412 -40.34 -35.21 -51.69
C TRP A 412 -41.08 -36.25 -50.88
N LYS A 413 -42.13 -35.86 -50.16
CA LYS A 413 -42.97 -36.78 -49.39
C LYS A 413 -44.31 -37.02 -50.11
N ASP A 414 -44.72 -38.26 -50.15
CA ASP A 414 -46.02 -38.66 -50.68
C ASP A 414 -47.15 -38.27 -49.75
N VAL A 415 -48.23 -37.64 -50.27
CA VAL A 415 -49.33 -37.12 -49.46
C VAL A 415 -50.65 -37.66 -50.02
N ASP A 416 -51.42 -38.37 -49.20
CA ASP A 416 -52.80 -38.81 -49.54
C ASP A 416 -53.78 -37.69 -49.14
N VAL A 417 -54.49 -37.15 -50.12
CA VAL A 417 -55.43 -36.03 -49.90
C VAL A 417 -56.88 -36.59 -49.94
N PRO A 418 -57.68 -36.35 -48.87
CA PRO A 418 -59.06 -36.89 -48.77
C PRO A 418 -59.99 -36.28 -49.80
N SER A 419 -59.83 -35.06 -50.22
CA SER A 419 -60.60 -34.39 -51.30
C SER A 419 -59.90 -33.07 -51.70
N GLY A 420 -59.98 -32.66 -52.98
CA GLY A 420 -59.45 -31.43 -53.51
C GLY A 420 -57.93 -31.44 -53.74
N SER A 421 -57.31 -30.27 -53.73
CA SER A 421 -55.84 -30.09 -53.82
C SER A 421 -55.14 -30.17 -52.52
N ILE A 422 -53.84 -30.47 -52.47
CA ILE A 422 -53.02 -30.41 -51.25
C ILE A 422 -53.14 -29.02 -50.62
N ARG A 423 -53.20 -27.96 -51.42
CA ARG A 423 -53.29 -26.55 -50.98
C ARG A 423 -54.60 -26.26 -50.23
N ASP A 424 -55.70 -26.92 -50.52
CA ASP A 424 -56.99 -26.74 -49.87
C ASP A 424 -57.05 -27.46 -48.52
N ASN A 425 -56.13 -28.39 -48.27
CA ASN A 425 -56.11 -29.26 -47.10
C ASN A 425 -54.97 -28.85 -46.08
N ILE A 426 -54.09 -27.96 -46.49
CA ILE A 426 -53.03 -27.42 -45.64
C ILE A 426 -53.14 -25.89 -45.65
N MET A 427 -53.24 -25.33 -44.50
CA MET A 427 -53.29 -23.88 -44.31
C MET A 427 -52.14 -23.46 -43.38
N PRO A 428 -51.08 -22.85 -43.92
CA PRO A 428 -50.04 -22.27 -43.04
C PRO A 428 -50.67 -21.18 -42.21
N LEU A 429 -50.31 -21.11 -40.95
CA LEU A 429 -50.70 -20.01 -40.07
C LEU A 429 -50.03 -18.70 -40.56
N PRO A 430 -50.82 -17.59 -40.62
CA PRO A 430 -50.32 -16.35 -41.18
C PRO A 430 -49.47 -15.61 -40.13
N TYR A 431 -48.29 -16.10 -39.86
CA TYR A 431 -47.34 -15.39 -39.02
C TYR A 431 -46.83 -14.17 -39.78
N LYS A 432 -46.73 -13.06 -39.02
CA LYS A 432 -46.19 -11.81 -39.56
C LYS A 432 -44.68 -11.84 -39.50
N GLU A 433 -44.03 -11.26 -40.49
CA GLU A 433 -42.60 -11.00 -40.46
C GLU A 433 -42.21 -10.11 -39.26
N PRO A 434 -40.98 -10.20 -38.74
CA PRO A 434 -40.50 -9.34 -37.70
C PRO A 434 -40.72 -7.86 -38.02
N SER A 435 -41.28 -7.13 -37.09
CA SER A 435 -41.66 -5.74 -37.29
C SER A 435 -40.45 -4.80 -37.43
N GLN A 436 -40.37 -4.10 -38.55
CA GLN A 436 -39.36 -3.04 -38.77
C GLN A 436 -39.43 -1.92 -37.71
N THR A 437 -40.64 -1.63 -37.19
CA THR A 437 -40.85 -0.68 -36.13
C THR A 437 -40.23 -1.15 -34.82
N LEU A 438 -40.35 -2.44 -34.48
CA LEU A 438 -39.71 -2.98 -33.28
C LEU A 438 -38.18 -3.00 -33.41
N LEU A 439 -37.68 -3.28 -34.61
CA LEU A 439 -36.24 -3.19 -34.87
C LEU A 439 -35.72 -1.74 -34.71
N ALA A 440 -36.45 -0.76 -35.22
CA ALA A 440 -36.12 0.65 -35.06
C ALA A 440 -36.16 1.07 -33.59
N LEU A 441 -37.17 0.59 -32.82
CA LEU A 441 -37.29 0.82 -31.40
C LEU A 441 -36.15 0.19 -30.60
N LEU A 442 -35.78 -1.06 -30.95
CA LEU A 442 -34.62 -1.75 -30.37
C LEU A 442 -33.33 -0.93 -30.57
N ASN A 443 -33.09 -0.46 -31.79
CA ASN A 443 -31.90 0.37 -32.08
C ASN A 443 -31.92 1.66 -31.27
N GLN A 444 -33.09 2.32 -31.13
CA GLN A 444 -33.22 3.53 -30.34
C GLN A 444 -32.94 3.25 -28.87
N ILE A 445 -33.55 2.21 -28.27
CA ILE A 445 -33.37 1.82 -26.85
C ILE A 445 -31.90 1.47 -26.58
N THR A 446 -31.25 0.72 -27.47
CA THR A 446 -29.84 0.36 -27.35
C THR A 446 -28.95 1.60 -27.41
N THR A 447 -29.23 2.52 -28.34
CA THR A 447 -28.46 3.77 -28.47
C THR A 447 -28.61 4.67 -27.24
N GLU A 448 -29.85 4.84 -26.74
CA GLU A 448 -30.09 5.60 -25.51
C GLU A 448 -29.46 4.93 -24.27
N GLY A 449 -29.58 3.60 -24.16
CA GLY A 449 -28.93 2.84 -23.06
C GLY A 449 -27.43 2.98 -23.09
N ARG A 450 -26.79 2.88 -24.26
CA ARG A 450 -25.33 3.09 -24.40
C ARG A 450 -24.94 4.54 -24.07
N ARG A 451 -25.72 5.53 -24.50
CA ARG A 451 -25.45 6.93 -24.19
C ARG A 451 -25.51 7.21 -22.69
N LEU A 452 -26.52 6.65 -22.00
CA LEU A 452 -26.68 6.80 -20.54
C LEU A 452 -25.61 6.01 -19.76
N GLY A 453 -25.20 4.85 -20.27
CA GLY A 453 -24.10 4.04 -19.72
C GLY A 453 -22.71 4.61 -19.99
N ALA A 454 -22.63 5.82 -20.60
CA ALA A 454 -21.36 6.43 -21.05
C ALA A 454 -20.55 5.57 -22.02
N ILE A 455 -21.22 4.65 -22.74
CA ILE A 455 -20.61 3.78 -23.78
C ILE A 455 -20.66 4.46 -25.15
N SER A 456 -20.78 5.76 -25.23
CA SER A 456 -20.82 6.40 -26.55
C SER A 456 -19.45 6.21 -27.22
N ASP A 457 -19.39 5.25 -28.12
CA ASP A 457 -18.29 5.14 -29.06
C ASP A 457 -18.24 6.44 -29.85
N MET A 458 -17.24 7.26 -29.55
CA MET A 458 -16.84 8.25 -30.51
C MET A 458 -16.32 7.49 -31.71
N ASN A 459 -17.13 7.44 -32.78
CA ASN A 459 -16.65 7.02 -34.07
C ASN A 459 -15.51 7.96 -34.46
N ILE A 460 -14.28 7.57 -34.12
CA ILE A 460 -13.06 8.26 -34.55
C ILE A 460 -13.06 8.38 -36.08
N SER A 461 -13.77 7.46 -36.77
CA SER A 461 -14.00 7.51 -38.21
C SER A 461 -14.84 8.71 -38.68
N ASP A 462 -15.71 9.26 -37.85
CA ASP A 462 -16.52 10.43 -38.18
C ASP A 462 -15.75 11.78 -37.97
N MET A 463 -14.60 11.68 -37.31
CA MET A 463 -13.71 12.84 -37.18
C MET A 463 -12.89 12.99 -38.43
N SER A 464 -13.07 14.10 -39.17
CA SER A 464 -12.25 14.38 -40.33
C SER A 464 -10.77 14.33 -39.96
N ALA A 465 -9.97 13.63 -40.73
CA ALA A 465 -8.51 13.51 -40.54
C ALA A 465 -7.79 14.91 -40.46
N ASN A 466 -8.50 15.98 -40.74
CA ASN A 466 -8.03 17.36 -40.71
C ASN A 466 -8.56 18.18 -39.51
N ALA A 467 -9.24 17.56 -38.52
CA ALA A 467 -9.70 18.32 -37.34
C ALA A 467 -8.51 18.85 -36.55
N PRO A 468 -8.48 20.12 -36.13
CA PRO A 468 -7.43 20.63 -35.26
C PRO A 468 -7.36 19.82 -33.95
N VAL A 469 -6.14 19.48 -33.51
CA VAL A 469 -5.90 18.69 -32.31
C VAL A 469 -6.66 19.25 -31.10
N GLY A 470 -6.73 20.57 -30.96
CA GLY A 470 -7.48 21.21 -29.87
C GLY A 470 -9.00 20.96 -29.93
N THR A 471 -9.60 20.86 -31.12
CA THR A 471 -11.02 20.58 -31.29
C THR A 471 -11.30 19.12 -30.92
N THR A 472 -10.42 18.22 -31.33
CA THR A 472 -10.50 16.78 -30.98
C THR A 472 -10.39 16.58 -29.47
N LEU A 473 -9.44 17.24 -28.80
CA LEU A 473 -9.28 17.19 -27.35
C LEU A 473 -10.50 17.76 -26.61
N ALA A 474 -11.06 18.89 -27.05
CA ALA A 474 -12.24 19.50 -26.44
C ALA A 474 -13.50 18.62 -26.59
N LEU A 475 -13.65 17.90 -27.71
CA LEU A 475 -14.72 16.93 -27.92
C LEU A 475 -14.54 15.69 -27.05
N LEU A 476 -13.32 15.15 -26.94
CA LEU A 476 -12.98 14.06 -26.05
C LEU A 476 -13.27 14.41 -24.59
N GLU A 477 -12.81 15.56 -24.14
CA GLU A 477 -13.07 16.06 -22.79
C GLU A 477 -14.57 16.17 -22.49
N ARG A 478 -15.35 16.69 -23.44
CA ARG A 478 -16.80 16.83 -23.26
C ARG A 478 -17.52 15.49 -23.18
N THR A 479 -17.06 14.49 -23.94
CA THR A 479 -17.66 13.14 -23.95
C THR A 479 -17.32 12.37 -22.69
N LEU A 480 -16.12 12.58 -22.13
CA LEU A 480 -15.65 11.90 -20.91
C LEU A 480 -16.16 12.56 -19.62
N LYS A 481 -16.77 13.75 -19.65
CA LYS A 481 -17.25 14.46 -18.46
C LYS A 481 -18.11 13.63 -17.49
N PRO A 482 -19.11 12.85 -17.94
CA PRO A 482 -19.92 12.03 -17.01
C PRO A 482 -19.09 10.99 -16.29
N MET A 483 -18.17 10.32 -17.01
CA MET A 483 -17.25 9.35 -16.45
C MET A 483 -16.26 10.01 -15.48
N ALA A 484 -15.70 11.16 -15.85
CA ALA A 484 -14.80 11.94 -15.00
C ALA A 484 -15.44 12.32 -13.66
N ALA A 485 -16.74 12.59 -13.63
CA ALA A 485 -17.46 12.87 -12.38
C ALA A 485 -17.57 11.62 -11.47
N VAL A 486 -17.71 10.42 -12.04
CA VAL A 486 -17.69 9.16 -11.28
C VAL A 486 -16.27 8.89 -10.80
N GLN A 487 -15.29 9.04 -11.66
CA GLN A 487 -13.87 8.87 -11.34
C GLN A 487 -13.43 9.83 -10.22
N ALA A 488 -13.93 11.07 -10.21
CA ALA A 488 -13.66 12.02 -9.13
C ALA A 488 -14.14 11.51 -7.76
N ARG A 489 -15.30 10.84 -7.72
CA ARG A 489 -15.82 10.25 -6.48
C ARG A 489 -14.99 9.01 -6.06
N VAL A 490 -14.63 8.16 -7.02
CA VAL A 490 -13.72 7.03 -6.76
C VAL A 490 -12.37 7.53 -6.24
N HIS A 491 -11.81 8.56 -6.85
CA HIS A 491 -10.59 9.20 -6.39
C HIS A 491 -10.70 9.74 -4.95
N TYR A 492 -11.84 10.38 -4.62
CA TYR A 492 -12.08 10.89 -3.28
C TYR A 492 -12.13 9.74 -2.25
N ALA A 493 -12.84 8.65 -2.56
CA ALA A 493 -12.91 7.47 -1.70
C ALA A 493 -11.53 6.80 -1.56
N MET A 494 -10.77 6.64 -2.64
CA MET A 494 -9.39 6.15 -2.57
C MET A 494 -8.47 7.04 -1.74
N LYS A 495 -8.70 8.36 -1.77
CA LYS A 495 -7.94 9.27 -0.89
C LYS A 495 -8.22 8.98 0.58
N GLN A 496 -9.47 8.71 0.94
CA GLN A 496 -9.82 8.31 2.31
C GLN A 496 -9.19 6.96 2.67
N GLU A 497 -9.28 5.98 1.78
CA GLU A 497 -8.64 4.68 1.95
C GLU A 497 -7.13 4.80 2.20
N PHE A 498 -6.43 5.59 1.37
CA PHE A 498 -4.99 5.77 1.52
C PHE A 498 -4.60 6.53 2.80
N LYS A 499 -5.46 7.40 3.30
CA LYS A 499 -5.27 8.03 4.60
C LYS A 499 -5.37 7.01 5.75
N LEU A 500 -6.35 6.10 5.69
CA LEU A 500 -6.48 5.03 6.67
C LEU A 500 -5.29 4.07 6.59
N LEU A 501 -4.91 3.64 5.40
CA LEU A 501 -3.72 2.81 5.20
C LEU A 501 -2.45 3.48 5.71
N LYS A 502 -2.28 4.78 5.40
CA LYS A 502 -1.15 5.57 5.90
C LYS A 502 -1.12 5.62 7.42
N ALA A 503 -2.27 5.84 8.07
CA ALA A 503 -2.36 5.90 9.53
C ALA A 503 -1.93 4.56 10.15
N ILE A 504 -2.47 3.45 9.66
CA ILE A 504 -2.11 2.10 10.11
C ILE A 504 -0.63 1.80 9.85
N MET A 505 -0.12 2.14 8.67
CA MET A 505 1.30 1.94 8.35
C MET A 505 2.21 2.79 9.23
N SER A 506 1.81 4.02 9.54
CA SER A 506 2.54 4.89 10.46
C SER A 506 2.55 4.35 11.89
N GLU A 507 1.43 3.82 12.37
CA GLU A 507 1.28 3.25 13.71
C GLU A 507 2.18 2.01 13.90
N HIS A 508 2.33 1.18 12.84
CA HIS A 508 3.09 -0.07 12.87
C HIS A 508 4.46 0.02 12.18
N ALA A 509 4.88 1.21 11.77
CA ALA A 509 6.20 1.41 11.16
C ALA A 509 7.29 1.49 12.22
N ASP A 510 8.47 0.98 11.88
CA ASP A 510 9.65 1.11 12.73
C ASP A 510 10.02 2.58 12.98
N THR A 511 10.50 2.89 14.17
CA THR A 511 10.98 4.22 14.53
C THR A 511 12.32 4.55 13.85
N GLU A 512 13.10 3.54 13.51
CA GLU A 512 14.38 3.64 12.82
C GLU A 512 14.30 3.07 11.41
N TYR A 513 15.19 3.50 10.52
CA TYR A 513 15.24 2.95 9.17
C TYR A 513 15.70 1.50 9.19
N ALA A 514 14.89 0.62 8.64
CA ALA A 514 15.27 -0.76 8.37
C ALA A 514 15.90 -0.88 6.97
N TYR A 515 17.09 -1.49 6.88
CA TYR A 515 17.71 -1.82 5.62
C TYR A 515 17.32 -3.24 5.23
N GLU A 516 16.57 -3.40 4.16
CA GLU A 516 16.23 -4.70 3.60
C GLU A 516 17.23 -5.09 2.49
N PRO A 517 18.10 -6.09 2.73
CA PRO A 517 19.14 -6.48 1.76
C PRO A 517 18.59 -6.93 0.40
N PHE A 518 17.37 -7.51 0.38
CA PHE A 518 16.75 -7.99 -0.85
C PHE A 518 16.33 -6.87 -1.79
N ARG A 519 16.01 -5.69 -1.26
CA ARG A 519 15.63 -4.53 -2.05
C ARG A 519 16.78 -3.56 -2.25
N GLY A 520 17.74 -3.53 -1.33
CA GLY A 520 18.78 -2.51 -1.29
C GLY A 520 18.22 -1.11 -0.98
N GLU A 521 16.98 -1.03 -0.49
CA GLU A 521 16.25 0.20 -0.23
C GLU A 521 16.06 0.40 1.28
N ILE A 522 16.00 1.64 1.70
CA ILE A 522 15.66 2.02 3.07
C ILE A 522 14.15 2.22 3.11
N THR A 523 13.45 1.46 3.96
CA THR A 523 12.01 1.63 4.17
C THR A 523 11.69 2.96 4.83
N ALA A 524 10.45 3.46 4.68
CA ALA A 524 10.00 4.65 5.37
C ALA A 524 9.82 4.35 6.87
N ARG A 525 10.18 5.30 7.72
CA ARG A 525 9.97 5.22 9.17
C ARG A 525 8.73 5.98 9.57
N GLN A 526 8.26 5.76 10.80
CA GLN A 526 7.08 6.43 11.36
C GLN A 526 7.10 7.95 11.18
N ALA A 527 8.22 8.62 11.47
CA ALA A 527 8.36 10.06 11.31
C ALA A 527 8.17 10.56 9.87
N ASP A 528 8.51 9.76 8.86
CA ASP A 528 8.33 10.12 7.45
C ASP A 528 6.84 10.20 7.09
N TYR A 529 6.04 9.27 7.59
CA TYR A 529 4.58 9.27 7.39
C TYR A 529 3.89 10.48 8.00
N MET A 530 4.41 11.01 9.12
CA MET A 530 3.86 12.21 9.76
C MET A 530 4.15 13.50 8.98
N MET A 531 5.22 13.53 8.18
CA MET A 531 5.66 14.73 7.43
C MET A 531 4.89 14.98 6.15
N VAL A 532 4.18 14.00 5.61
CA VAL A 532 3.60 14.05 4.27
C VAL A 532 2.14 13.61 4.23
N ASP A 533 1.39 14.05 3.23
CA ASP A 533 0.04 13.56 2.94
C ASP A 533 0.05 12.65 1.70
N VAL A 534 -0.87 11.67 1.69
CA VAL A 534 -0.95 10.67 0.63
C VAL A 534 -2.22 10.87 -0.17
N ILE A 535 -2.08 10.83 -1.49
CA ILE A 535 -3.19 10.98 -2.43
C ILE A 535 -3.11 9.91 -3.52
N PRO A 536 -4.23 9.51 -4.13
CA PRO A 536 -4.20 8.64 -5.30
C PRO A 536 -3.53 9.32 -6.50
N VAL A 537 -2.93 8.51 -7.37
CA VAL A 537 -2.35 8.98 -8.64
C VAL A 537 -3.43 9.50 -9.59
N SER A 538 -4.61 8.87 -9.57
CA SER A 538 -5.77 9.23 -10.39
C SER A 538 -6.39 10.54 -9.89
N ASP A 539 -5.89 11.69 -10.32
CA ASP A 539 -6.55 12.98 -10.06
C ASP A 539 -7.41 13.34 -11.28
N PRO A 540 -8.75 13.34 -11.15
CA PRO A 540 -9.64 13.66 -12.28
C PRO A 540 -9.56 15.12 -12.74
N ASN A 541 -8.96 16.00 -11.91
CA ASN A 541 -8.66 17.38 -12.28
C ASN A 541 -7.29 17.50 -12.97
N SER A 542 -6.48 16.45 -12.93
CA SER A 542 -5.23 16.41 -13.69
C SER A 542 -5.54 16.15 -15.15
N SER A 543 -4.83 16.85 -16.02
CA SER A 543 -4.92 16.63 -17.47
C SER A 543 -4.59 15.16 -17.79
N THR A 544 -5.33 14.56 -18.74
CA THR A 544 -5.03 13.21 -19.22
C THR A 544 -3.58 13.13 -19.73
N MET A 545 -3.03 11.90 -19.79
CA MET A 545 -1.66 11.72 -20.31
C MET A 545 -1.47 12.39 -21.68
N ALA A 546 -2.46 12.25 -22.56
CA ALA A 546 -2.43 12.89 -23.88
C ALA A 546 -2.41 14.42 -23.79
N GLN A 547 -3.22 15.00 -22.90
CA GLN A 547 -3.24 16.45 -22.68
C GLN A 547 -1.93 16.93 -22.07
N ARG A 548 -1.36 16.20 -21.12
CA ARG A 548 -0.05 16.52 -20.52
C ARG A 548 1.05 16.51 -21.58
N VAL A 549 1.09 15.50 -22.44
CA VAL A 549 2.05 15.45 -23.54
C VAL A 549 1.93 16.67 -24.44
N VAL A 550 0.70 17.07 -24.81
CA VAL A 550 0.46 18.27 -25.62
C VAL A 550 0.87 19.54 -24.87
N GLN A 551 0.59 19.65 -23.59
CA GLN A 551 1.02 20.79 -22.75
C GLN A 551 2.54 20.88 -22.69
N TYR A 552 3.24 19.78 -22.43
CA TYR A 552 4.71 19.76 -22.41
C TYR A 552 5.30 20.07 -23.80
N GLN A 553 4.70 19.57 -24.87
CA GLN A 553 5.11 19.95 -26.24
C GLN A 553 4.93 21.46 -26.50
N ALA A 554 3.82 22.05 -26.05
CA ALA A 554 3.60 23.48 -26.15
C ALA A 554 4.64 24.28 -25.34
N VAL A 555 4.94 23.85 -24.11
CA VAL A 555 5.98 24.47 -23.27
C VAL A 555 7.35 24.33 -23.93
N LEU A 556 7.67 23.15 -24.51
CA LEU A 556 8.92 22.93 -25.24
C LEU A 556 9.02 23.82 -26.48
N GLN A 557 7.92 24.08 -27.20
CA GLN A 557 7.91 25.03 -28.29
C GLN A 557 8.15 26.48 -27.82
N MET A 558 7.57 26.87 -26.69
CA MET A 558 7.80 28.19 -26.09
C MET A 558 9.25 28.33 -25.61
N SER A 559 9.81 27.27 -25.01
CA SER A 559 11.20 27.30 -24.53
C SER A 559 12.24 27.44 -25.62
N GLN A 560 11.95 27.02 -26.87
CA GLN A 560 12.81 27.22 -28.02
C GLN A 560 12.97 28.69 -28.39
N GLN A 561 11.98 29.55 -28.08
CA GLN A 561 12.02 30.99 -28.35
C GLN A 561 12.82 31.77 -27.31
N ALA A 562 12.90 31.27 -26.08
CA ALA A 562 13.58 31.92 -24.96
C ALA A 562 14.23 30.88 -24.01
N PRO A 563 15.23 30.13 -24.47
CA PRO A 563 15.81 29.00 -23.71
C PRO A 563 16.42 29.40 -22.37
N GLN A 564 16.81 30.67 -22.22
CA GLN A 564 17.42 31.15 -20.96
C GLN A 564 16.43 31.33 -19.78
N ILE A 565 15.13 31.22 -20.03
CA ILE A 565 14.10 31.39 -18.99
C ILE A 565 13.68 30.02 -18.43
N TYR A 566 13.91 28.95 -19.19
CA TYR A 566 13.43 27.61 -18.86
C TYR A 566 14.59 26.72 -18.44
N ASP A 567 14.33 25.89 -17.40
CA ASP A 567 15.18 24.75 -17.10
C ASP A 567 14.85 23.62 -18.08
N LEU A 568 15.62 23.54 -19.16
CA LEU A 568 15.39 22.55 -20.22
C LEU A 568 15.64 21.11 -19.76
N PRO A 569 16.69 20.79 -18.99
CA PRO A 569 16.90 19.47 -18.44
C PRO A 569 15.71 18.99 -17.59
N GLN A 570 15.22 19.82 -16.69
CA GLN A 570 14.06 19.51 -15.86
C GLN A 570 12.78 19.30 -16.70
N LEU A 571 12.55 20.17 -17.68
CA LEU A 571 11.42 20.06 -18.61
C LEU A 571 11.45 18.75 -19.40
N HIS A 572 12.63 18.36 -19.91
CA HIS A 572 12.80 17.10 -20.63
C HIS A 572 12.59 15.90 -19.73
N ARG A 573 13.08 15.93 -18.49
CA ARG A 573 12.85 14.88 -17.50
C ARG A 573 11.37 14.67 -17.23
N GLN A 574 10.64 15.74 -16.92
CA GLN A 574 9.19 15.70 -16.68
C GLN A 574 8.43 15.17 -17.90
N MET A 575 8.85 15.54 -19.11
CA MET A 575 8.25 15.01 -20.34
C MET A 575 8.50 13.51 -20.49
N ILE A 576 9.69 13.02 -20.19
CA ILE A 576 10.04 11.59 -20.24
C ILE A 576 9.26 10.80 -19.21
N GLU A 577 9.10 11.33 -18.01
CA GLU A 577 8.27 10.74 -16.95
C GLU A 577 6.80 10.63 -17.35
N VAL A 578 6.24 11.70 -17.95
CA VAL A 578 4.86 11.69 -18.47
C VAL A 578 4.68 10.67 -19.58
N LEU A 579 5.70 10.40 -20.38
CA LEU A 579 5.69 9.35 -21.41
C LEU A 579 5.82 7.93 -20.82
N GLY A 580 5.97 7.79 -19.50
CA GLY A 580 6.06 6.51 -18.80
C GLY A 580 7.39 5.80 -18.93
N VAL A 581 8.46 6.51 -19.37
CA VAL A 581 9.79 5.94 -19.46
C VAL A 581 10.44 5.91 -18.07
N LYS A 582 10.81 4.73 -17.61
CA LYS A 582 11.48 4.54 -16.31
C LYS A 582 12.91 5.11 -16.34
N ASN A 583 13.38 5.60 -15.21
CA ASN A 583 14.71 6.18 -15.01
C ASN A 583 14.97 7.45 -15.86
N ALA A 584 14.02 8.37 -15.86
CA ALA A 584 14.16 9.67 -16.53
C ALA A 584 15.35 10.46 -15.96
N ASP A 585 15.67 10.30 -14.69
CA ASP A 585 16.82 10.81 -13.96
C ASP A 585 18.15 10.38 -14.58
N LYS A 586 18.28 9.11 -15.03
CA LYS A 586 19.48 8.60 -15.70
C LYS A 586 19.59 9.03 -17.14
N LEU A 587 18.45 9.32 -17.79
CA LEU A 587 18.43 9.77 -19.19
C LEU A 587 18.78 11.27 -19.32
N VAL A 588 18.32 12.06 -18.37
CA VAL A 588 18.56 13.52 -18.31
C VAL A 588 18.99 13.84 -16.87
N PRO A 589 20.28 13.70 -16.53
CA PRO A 589 20.79 14.10 -15.23
C PRO A 589 20.67 15.62 -15.06
N VAL A 590 20.22 16.07 -13.90
CA VAL A 590 20.14 17.48 -13.50
C VAL A 590 21.19 17.75 -12.43
N ASP A 591 21.65 18.99 -12.30
CA ASP A 591 22.68 19.34 -11.31
C ASP A 591 22.28 19.02 -9.86
N ASP A 592 20.98 18.93 -9.55
CA ASP A 592 20.47 18.56 -8.24
C ASP A 592 20.58 17.06 -7.91
N ASP A 593 20.77 16.21 -8.92
CA ASP A 593 20.99 14.76 -8.72
C ASP A 593 22.43 14.40 -8.34
N ALA A 594 23.33 15.38 -8.31
CA ALA A 594 24.72 15.13 -7.94
C ALA A 594 24.78 14.67 -6.48
N THR A 595 25.27 13.46 -6.24
CA THR A 595 25.54 12.94 -4.91
C THR A 595 26.98 13.26 -4.51
N PRO A 596 27.26 13.49 -3.21
CA PRO A 596 28.61 13.71 -2.74
C PRO A 596 29.46 12.46 -2.98
N THR A 597 30.64 12.67 -3.51
CA THR A 597 31.62 11.61 -3.78
C THR A 597 32.92 11.90 -3.02
N ASP A 598 33.77 10.89 -2.88
CA ASP A 598 35.08 11.07 -2.30
C ASP A 598 36.02 11.82 -3.26
N PRO A 599 37.06 12.53 -2.78
CA PRO A 599 37.91 13.36 -3.62
C PRO A 599 38.71 12.60 -4.68
N VAL A 600 38.89 11.29 -4.52
CA VAL A 600 39.58 10.46 -5.52
C VAL A 600 38.64 10.14 -6.67
N SER A 601 37.39 9.79 -6.37
CA SER A 601 36.32 9.58 -7.36
C SER A 601 36.03 10.86 -8.13
N GLU A 602 35.98 12.02 -7.49
CA GLU A 602 35.83 13.32 -8.13
C GLU A 602 36.98 13.61 -9.11
N ASN A 603 38.23 13.29 -8.74
CA ASN A 603 39.36 13.41 -9.64
C ASN A 603 39.25 12.51 -10.90
N MET A 604 38.73 11.29 -10.73
CA MET A 604 38.48 10.38 -11.85
C MET A 604 37.32 10.88 -12.73
N ASP A 605 36.28 11.41 -12.15
CA ASP A 605 35.17 12.00 -12.89
C ASP A 605 35.58 13.24 -13.68
N ALA A 606 36.47 14.07 -13.13
CA ALA A 606 37.12 15.16 -13.86
C ALA A 606 37.87 14.68 -15.13
N LEU A 607 38.60 13.59 -15.04
CA LEU A 607 39.33 13.01 -16.21
C LEU A 607 38.37 12.48 -17.28
N THR A 608 37.18 12.01 -16.88
CA THR A 608 36.15 11.52 -17.80
C THR A 608 35.21 12.63 -18.32
N GLY A 609 35.39 13.87 -17.86
CA GLY A 609 34.64 15.04 -18.29
C GLY A 609 33.22 15.13 -17.67
N LYS A 610 32.96 14.43 -16.56
CA LYS A 610 31.74 14.59 -15.81
C LYS A 610 31.75 15.90 -15.01
N PRO A 611 30.58 16.52 -14.78
CA PRO A 611 30.49 17.71 -13.95
C PRO A 611 30.87 17.41 -12.49
N LEU A 612 31.59 18.33 -11.87
CA LEU A 612 31.97 18.26 -10.45
C LEU A 612 31.16 19.28 -9.68
N LYS A 613 30.71 18.92 -8.46
CA LYS A 613 29.95 19.79 -7.56
C LYS A 613 30.41 19.57 -6.13
N ALA A 614 30.75 20.63 -5.43
CA ALA A 614 31.08 20.59 -4.00
C ALA A 614 29.81 20.74 -3.14
N PHE A 615 29.76 20.04 -2.01
CA PHE A 615 28.63 20.08 -1.06
C PHE A 615 29.07 20.68 0.28
N ILE A 616 28.19 21.45 0.89
CA ILE A 616 28.47 22.29 2.08
C ILE A 616 28.97 21.49 3.30
N TYR A 617 28.61 20.21 3.40
CA TYR A 617 28.94 19.34 4.54
C TYR A 617 30.20 18.48 4.32
N GLN A 618 30.86 18.59 3.15
CA GLN A 618 32.11 17.87 2.88
C GLN A 618 33.28 18.46 3.69
N ASP A 619 34.31 17.63 3.92
CA ASP A 619 35.58 18.13 4.47
C ASP A 619 36.39 18.85 3.39
N HIS A 620 36.13 20.16 3.28
CA HIS A 620 36.72 20.98 2.21
C HIS A 620 38.25 21.08 2.29
N GLU A 621 38.86 20.99 3.49
CA GLU A 621 40.32 21.02 3.64
C GLU A 621 40.93 19.75 3.06
N ALA A 622 40.33 18.60 3.36
CA ALA A 622 40.77 17.30 2.84
C ALA A 622 40.58 17.21 1.32
N HIS A 623 39.43 17.66 0.79
CA HIS A 623 39.16 17.68 -0.66
C HIS A 623 40.15 18.59 -1.41
N ILE A 624 40.37 19.82 -0.93
CA ILE A 624 41.33 20.74 -1.53
C ILE A 624 42.75 20.12 -1.55
N ALA A 625 43.17 19.51 -0.44
CA ALA A 625 44.50 18.86 -0.38
C ALA A 625 44.62 17.70 -1.38
N ALA A 626 43.60 16.85 -1.49
CA ALA A 626 43.57 15.74 -2.43
C ALA A 626 43.59 16.19 -3.89
N HIS A 627 42.76 17.18 -4.25
CA HIS A 627 42.73 17.75 -5.61
C HIS A 627 44.03 18.45 -5.97
N GLN A 628 44.64 19.20 -5.03
CA GLN A 628 45.92 19.84 -5.28
C GLN A 628 47.04 18.83 -5.46
N ALA A 629 47.09 17.75 -4.64
CA ALA A 629 48.03 16.66 -4.81
C ALA A 629 47.90 15.99 -6.18
N PHE A 630 46.67 15.73 -6.63
CA PHE A 630 46.35 15.15 -7.92
C PHE A 630 46.87 16.02 -9.10
N ILE A 631 46.59 17.33 -9.05
CA ILE A 631 47.06 18.27 -10.09
C ILE A 631 48.57 18.40 -10.09
N GLN A 632 49.25 18.27 -8.94
CA GLN A 632 50.72 18.41 -8.82
C GLN A 632 51.50 17.13 -9.17
N ASP A 633 50.79 15.97 -9.30
CA ASP A 633 51.43 14.72 -9.66
C ASP A 633 51.97 14.78 -11.08
N PRO A 634 53.29 14.54 -11.29
CA PRO A 634 53.92 14.60 -12.62
C PRO A 634 53.35 13.62 -13.63
N MET A 635 52.90 12.43 -13.20
CA MET A 635 52.29 11.42 -14.07
C MET A 635 50.93 11.86 -14.57
N ILE A 636 50.10 12.40 -13.65
CA ILE A 636 48.78 12.92 -13.95
C ILE A 636 48.87 14.15 -14.86
N MET A 637 49.80 15.07 -14.59
CA MET A 637 50.07 16.22 -15.46
C MET A 637 50.44 15.82 -16.86
N GLN A 638 51.25 14.78 -17.00
CA GLN A 638 51.63 14.25 -18.34
C GLN A 638 50.41 13.64 -19.05
N MET A 639 49.59 12.89 -18.33
CA MET A 639 48.37 12.27 -18.85
C MET A 639 47.33 13.31 -19.32
N ILE A 640 47.09 14.32 -18.51
CA ILE A 640 46.21 15.44 -18.85
C ILE A 640 46.76 16.23 -20.03
N GLY A 641 48.09 16.44 -20.06
CA GLY A 641 48.73 17.15 -21.17
C GLY A 641 48.63 16.44 -22.52
N GLN A 642 48.50 15.12 -22.54
CA GLN A 642 48.27 14.34 -23.76
C GLN A 642 46.80 14.24 -24.17
N ASN A 643 45.88 14.60 -23.31
CA ASN A 643 44.44 14.56 -23.57
C ASN A 643 44.02 15.80 -24.41
N PRO A 644 43.31 15.64 -25.52
CA PRO A 644 42.79 16.77 -26.30
C PRO A 644 41.94 17.78 -25.49
N GLN A 645 41.30 17.30 -24.44
CA GLN A 645 40.48 18.10 -23.53
C GLN A 645 41.25 18.52 -22.24
N GLY A 646 42.55 18.33 -22.17
CA GLY A 646 43.35 18.58 -20.98
C GLY A 646 43.21 19.98 -20.38
N LYS A 647 43.04 21.00 -21.23
CA LYS A 647 42.76 22.37 -20.76
C LYS A 647 41.39 22.50 -20.04
N GLN A 648 40.37 21.80 -20.54
CA GLN A 648 39.03 21.78 -19.93
C GLN A 648 39.03 21.03 -18.60
N ILE A 649 39.75 19.91 -18.53
CA ILE A 649 39.91 19.11 -17.32
C ILE A 649 40.59 19.95 -16.21
N MET A 650 41.68 20.63 -16.56
CA MET A 650 42.37 21.49 -15.61
C MET A 650 41.52 22.66 -15.16
N ALA A 651 40.75 23.27 -16.06
CA ALA A 651 39.84 24.35 -15.72
C ALA A 651 38.71 23.87 -14.79
N ALA A 652 38.16 22.68 -15.04
CA ALA A 652 37.11 22.08 -14.21
C ALA A 652 37.63 21.77 -12.78
N LEU A 653 38.79 21.15 -12.66
CA LEU A 653 39.43 20.89 -11.37
C LEU A 653 39.76 22.16 -10.60
N GLN A 654 40.24 23.20 -11.29
CA GLN A 654 40.49 24.50 -10.63
C GLN A 654 39.22 25.19 -10.19
N ALA A 655 38.15 25.12 -10.98
CA ALA A 655 36.81 25.63 -10.61
C ALA A 655 36.27 24.90 -9.38
N HIS A 656 36.39 23.58 -9.36
CA HIS A 656 35.93 22.74 -8.25
C HIS A 656 36.74 23.02 -6.95
N ILE A 657 38.05 23.16 -7.02
CA ILE A 657 38.87 23.62 -5.89
C ILE A 657 38.43 25.02 -5.39
N ALA A 658 38.03 25.90 -6.30
CA ALA A 658 37.53 27.22 -5.93
C ALA A 658 36.18 27.12 -5.19
N GLU A 659 35.29 26.21 -5.59
CA GLU A 659 34.03 25.91 -4.86
C GLU A 659 34.32 25.44 -3.44
N HIS A 660 35.17 24.43 -3.27
CA HIS A 660 35.59 23.99 -1.93
C HIS A 660 36.21 25.11 -1.11
N THR A 661 37.02 25.97 -1.72
CA THR A 661 37.62 27.13 -1.04
C THR A 661 36.54 28.14 -0.59
N ALA A 662 35.48 28.32 -1.39
CA ALA A 662 34.36 29.19 -1.04
C ALA A 662 33.56 28.62 0.16
N PHE A 663 33.29 27.32 0.16
CA PHE A 663 32.64 26.66 1.29
C PHE A 663 33.52 26.66 2.56
N LEU A 664 34.81 26.46 2.43
CA LEU A 664 35.73 26.57 3.55
C LEU A 664 35.73 27.98 4.15
N TYR A 665 35.71 29.00 3.29
CA TYR A 665 35.62 30.41 3.74
C TYR A 665 34.27 30.65 4.41
N ARG A 666 33.18 30.13 3.91
CA ARG A 666 31.84 30.18 4.53
C ARG A 666 31.88 29.56 5.93
N LYS A 667 32.42 28.36 6.08
CA LYS A 667 32.58 27.67 7.37
C LYS A 667 33.39 28.48 8.38
N GLN A 668 34.48 29.13 7.94
CA GLN A 668 35.26 30.02 8.77
C GLN A 668 34.48 31.26 9.24
N ILE A 669 33.56 31.76 8.43
CA ILE A 669 32.65 32.84 8.81
C ILE A 669 31.62 32.34 9.82
N GLU A 670 31.03 31.19 9.61
CA GLU A 670 30.06 30.54 10.51
C GLU A 670 30.67 30.26 11.90
N GLU A 671 31.90 29.76 11.94
CA GLU A 671 32.67 29.62 13.22
C GLU A 671 32.88 30.94 13.96
N LYS A 672 33.05 32.04 13.24
CA LYS A 672 33.19 33.37 13.83
C LYS A 672 31.87 33.97 14.28
N LEU A 673 30.81 33.68 13.57
CA LEU A 673 29.46 34.12 13.91
C LEU A 673 28.88 33.33 15.09
N GLY A 674 29.30 32.09 15.29
CA GLY A 674 28.75 31.15 16.27
C GLY A 674 27.35 30.63 15.87
N ALA A 675 26.90 30.85 14.63
CA ALA A 675 25.63 30.38 14.09
C ALA A 675 25.81 30.00 12.60
N PRO A 676 25.08 29.00 12.11
CA PRO A 676 25.11 28.62 10.71
C PRO A 676 24.50 29.73 9.85
N LEU A 677 25.06 29.92 8.65
CA LEU A 677 24.47 30.79 7.64
C LEU A 677 23.34 30.11 6.91
N PRO A 678 22.30 30.83 6.46
CA PRO A 678 21.22 30.27 5.65
C PRO A 678 21.76 29.54 4.39
N PRO A 679 21.08 28.47 3.92
CA PRO A 679 21.48 27.78 2.71
C PRO A 679 21.64 28.70 1.50
N PRO A 680 22.55 28.44 0.56
CA PRO A 680 22.67 29.21 -0.67
C PRO A 680 21.37 29.17 -1.48
N GLY A 681 20.78 30.32 -1.77
CA GLY A 681 19.54 30.42 -2.57
C GLY A 681 18.26 30.61 -1.74
N GLU A 682 18.32 30.57 -0.42
CA GLU A 682 17.18 30.87 0.44
C GLU A 682 16.82 32.35 0.38
N GLN A 683 15.54 32.64 0.21
CA GLN A 683 15.02 34.03 0.18
C GLN A 683 14.83 34.53 1.61
N LEU A 684 15.67 35.44 2.02
CA LEU A 684 15.61 36.09 3.33
C LEU A 684 14.70 37.30 3.29
N SER A 685 14.06 37.65 4.41
CA SER A 685 13.38 38.93 4.54
C SER A 685 14.40 40.08 4.54
N GLU A 686 14.02 41.26 4.00
CA GLU A 686 14.90 42.41 3.82
C GLU A 686 15.61 42.82 5.12
N GLU A 687 14.91 42.78 6.27
CA GLU A 687 15.48 43.08 7.57
C GLU A 687 16.53 42.07 8.04
N ILE A 688 16.26 40.76 7.80
CA ILE A 688 17.20 39.69 8.17
C ILE A 688 18.44 39.75 7.28
N GLU A 689 18.26 39.99 5.98
CA GLU A 689 19.36 40.11 5.02
C GLU A 689 20.33 41.24 5.41
N VAL A 690 19.81 42.45 5.69
CA VAL A 690 20.63 43.61 6.09
C VAL A 690 21.41 43.37 7.40
N ASN A 691 20.77 42.75 8.39
CA ASN A 691 21.44 42.44 9.69
C ASN A 691 22.50 41.34 9.48
N LEU A 692 22.18 40.29 8.74
CA LEU A 692 23.09 39.21 8.41
C LEU A 692 24.30 39.72 7.63
N ALA A 693 24.07 40.57 6.63
CA ALA A 693 25.15 41.16 5.81
C ALA A 693 26.16 41.97 6.65
N ARG A 694 25.68 42.71 7.66
CA ARG A 694 26.57 43.46 8.59
C ARG A 694 27.41 42.50 9.43
N LEU A 695 26.78 41.46 10.02
CA LEU A 695 27.47 40.48 10.86
C LEU A 695 28.50 39.69 10.06
N VAL A 696 28.13 39.27 8.84
CA VAL A 696 29.03 38.55 7.91
C VAL A 696 30.21 39.44 7.49
N ALA A 697 29.99 40.75 7.27
CA ALA A 697 31.06 41.69 6.91
C ALA A 697 32.07 41.85 8.03
N ASP A 698 31.63 41.92 9.28
CA ASP A 698 32.53 42.01 10.43
C ASP A 698 33.27 40.71 10.72
N ALA A 699 32.59 39.55 10.60
CA ALA A 699 33.23 38.24 10.67
C ALA A 699 34.27 38.06 9.55
N GLY A 700 33.92 38.44 8.30
CA GLY A 700 34.81 38.40 7.15
C GLY A 700 36.09 39.24 7.33
N LYS A 701 36.01 40.41 7.96
CA LYS A 701 37.20 41.20 8.30
C LYS A 701 38.11 40.46 9.28
N GLN A 702 37.55 39.84 10.31
CA GLN A 702 38.30 39.06 11.30
C GLN A 702 38.96 37.83 10.66
N VAL A 703 38.25 37.07 9.83
CA VAL A 703 38.79 35.92 9.09
C VAL A 703 39.91 36.37 8.15
N SER A 704 39.72 37.47 7.43
CA SER A 704 40.76 38.02 6.53
C SER A 704 42.05 38.42 7.30
N GLN A 705 41.90 39.04 8.47
CA GLN A 705 43.05 39.38 9.33
C GLN A 705 43.77 38.13 9.82
N GLN A 706 43.02 37.10 10.24
CA GLN A 706 43.65 35.84 10.66
C GLN A 706 44.35 35.12 9.51
N ASN A 707 43.73 35.05 8.33
CA ASN A 707 44.36 34.46 7.18
C ASN A 707 45.61 35.20 6.71
N GLN A 708 45.60 36.53 6.80
CA GLN A 708 46.82 37.35 6.55
C GLN A 708 47.91 37.05 7.59
N GLN A 709 47.58 36.91 8.88
CA GLN A 709 48.55 36.54 9.89
C GLN A 709 49.12 35.14 9.67
N LYS A 710 48.27 34.15 9.36
CA LYS A 710 48.69 32.77 9.01
C LYS A 710 49.59 32.77 7.78
N ALA A 711 49.26 33.51 6.74
CA ALA A 711 50.03 33.61 5.51
C ALA A 711 51.40 34.29 5.79
N ALA A 712 51.42 35.34 6.64
CA ALA A 712 52.69 35.98 7.05
C ALA A 712 53.55 35.06 7.89
N GLN A 713 52.95 34.25 8.80
CA GLN A 713 53.65 33.24 9.58
C GLN A 713 54.23 32.12 8.69
N GLN A 714 53.45 31.64 7.70
CA GLN A 714 53.93 30.62 6.76
C GLN A 714 55.04 31.16 5.86
N GLN A 715 54.98 32.43 5.43
CA GLN A 715 56.07 33.06 4.70
C GLN A 715 57.31 33.27 5.58
N ALA A 716 57.11 33.58 6.86
CA ALA A 716 58.20 33.69 7.80
C ALA A 716 58.86 32.30 8.08
N GLN A 717 58.02 31.21 8.17
CA GLN A 717 58.52 29.86 8.29
C GLN A 717 59.24 29.37 7.02
N LYS A 718 58.74 29.67 5.83
CA LYS A 718 59.42 29.36 4.57
C LYS A 718 60.75 30.14 4.43
N LYS A 719 60.79 31.39 4.88
CA LYS A 719 62.04 32.15 4.93
C LYS A 719 63.04 31.62 5.98
N ALA A 720 62.53 31.03 7.09
CA ALA A 720 63.38 30.39 8.09
C ALA A 720 63.94 29.03 7.65
N GLN A 721 63.31 28.43 6.63
CA GLN A 721 63.76 27.14 6.03
C GLN A 721 64.73 27.34 4.85
N ASP A 722 65.17 28.57 4.58
CA ASP A 722 66.17 28.86 3.54
C ASP A 722 67.50 28.15 3.91
N PRO A 723 68.07 27.29 3.05
CA PRO A 723 69.28 26.49 3.36
C PRO A 723 70.47 27.30 3.83
N VAL A 724 70.57 28.55 3.41
CA VAL A 724 71.68 29.48 3.79
C VAL A 724 71.61 29.95 5.26
N ILE A 725 70.37 30.11 5.78
CA ILE A 725 70.14 30.54 7.19
C ILE A 725 70.26 29.29 8.11
N GLN A 726 69.92 28.10 7.63
CA GLN A 726 70.09 26.88 8.42
C GLN A 726 71.56 26.53 8.61
N MET A 727 72.40 26.77 7.62
CA MET A 727 73.84 26.53 7.78
C MET A 727 74.49 27.40 8.86
N GLN A 728 74.14 28.64 9.03
CA GLN A 728 74.62 29.52 10.07
C GLN A 728 74.09 29.20 11.47
N GLN A 729 72.88 28.74 11.60
CA GLN A 729 72.31 28.30 12.86
C GLN A 729 72.80 26.90 13.29
N ALA A 730 73.08 26.01 12.33
CA ALA A 730 73.67 24.69 12.64
C ALA A 730 75.08 24.82 13.24
N GLU A 731 75.90 25.77 12.80
CA GLU A 731 77.25 26.01 13.37
C GLU A 731 77.20 26.57 14.82
N LEU A 732 76.21 27.34 15.18
CA LEU A 732 75.98 27.84 16.53
C LEU A 732 75.39 26.78 17.47
N GLN A 733 74.53 25.89 16.94
CA GLN A 733 73.93 24.81 17.73
C GLN A 733 74.90 23.67 18.03
N ILE A 734 75.87 23.39 17.15
CA ILE A 734 76.89 22.37 17.37
C ILE A 734 77.77 22.76 18.58
N LYS A 735 78.09 24.02 18.76
CA LYS A 735 78.86 24.52 19.93
C LYS A 735 78.07 24.52 21.23
N GLN A 736 76.75 24.64 21.21
CA GLN A 736 75.90 24.52 22.39
C GLN A 736 75.57 23.09 22.78
N GLN A 737 75.47 22.17 21.81
CA GLN A 737 75.18 20.76 22.10
C GLN A 737 76.34 19.99 22.72
N GLU A 738 77.59 20.40 22.53
CA GLU A 738 78.78 19.79 23.21
C GLU A 738 78.79 20.07 24.72
N VAL A 739 78.29 21.20 25.16
CA VAL A 739 78.16 21.52 26.57
C VAL A 739 76.99 20.85 27.24
N GLN A 740 75.88 20.62 26.54
CA GLN A 740 74.72 19.96 27.11
C GLN A 740 74.78 18.45 27.15
N ARG A 741 75.55 17.84 26.27
CA ARG A 741 75.71 16.39 26.24
C ARG A 741 76.40 15.79 27.47
N LYS A 742 77.18 16.57 28.21
CA LYS A 742 77.82 16.12 29.48
C LYS A 742 76.84 16.12 30.66
N VAL A 743 75.84 16.95 30.66
CA VAL A 743 74.87 17.05 31.76
C VAL A 743 73.66 16.08 31.57
N GLN A 744 73.37 15.73 30.35
CA GLN A 744 72.22 14.82 30.06
C GLN A 744 72.55 13.35 30.20
N LYS A 745 73.84 12.98 30.18
CA LYS A 745 74.17 11.55 30.27
C LYS A 745 73.90 10.95 31.66
N ASP A 746 73.98 11.74 32.71
CA ASP A 746 73.74 11.29 34.09
C ASP A 746 72.23 11.29 34.48
N GLN A 747 71.37 12.03 33.72
CA GLN A 747 69.94 11.99 33.93
C GLN A 747 69.18 10.93 33.10
N ALA A 748 69.76 10.53 31.98
CA ALA A 748 69.12 9.54 31.11
C ALA A 748 69.19 8.09 31.66
N ASP A 749 70.26 7.73 32.36
CA ASP A 749 70.39 6.39 32.95
C ASP A 749 69.47 6.12 34.13
N THR A 750 68.93 7.20 34.76
CA THR A 750 67.98 7.04 35.85
C THR A 750 66.52 6.93 35.34
N GLN A 751 66.20 7.58 34.20
CA GLN A 751 64.86 7.49 33.62
C GLN A 751 64.62 6.18 32.85
N ILE A 752 65.67 5.62 32.22
CA ILE A 752 65.51 4.34 31.46
C ILE A 752 65.16 3.18 32.41
N LYS A 753 65.72 3.16 33.64
CA LYS A 753 65.40 2.16 34.66
C LYS A 753 63.98 2.25 35.20
N GLN A 754 63.38 3.44 35.23
CA GLN A 754 61.98 3.59 35.62
C GLN A 754 61.01 3.25 34.51
N GLN A 755 61.37 3.50 33.24
CA GLN A 755 60.54 3.10 32.10
C GLN A 755 60.52 1.58 31.83
N GLU A 756 61.64 0.89 32.04
CA GLU A 756 61.68 -0.59 31.91
C GLU A 756 60.81 -1.29 32.95
N LEU A 757 60.67 -0.73 34.17
CA LEU A 757 59.77 -1.28 35.17
C LEU A 757 58.28 -1.01 34.89
N GLN A 758 57.96 0.13 34.25
CA GLN A 758 56.61 0.41 33.84
C GLN A 758 56.17 -0.40 32.61
N LEU A 759 57.08 -0.62 31.64
CA LEU A 759 56.79 -1.43 30.45
C LEU A 759 56.59 -2.91 30.80
N LYS A 760 57.33 -3.41 31.83
CA LYS A 760 57.14 -4.78 32.31
C LYS A 760 55.82 -4.98 33.05
N ALA A 761 55.31 -3.96 33.71
CA ALA A 761 53.98 -4.00 34.36
C ALA A 761 52.86 -3.91 33.35
N GLN A 762 52.98 -3.11 32.29
CA GLN A 762 52.00 -3.03 31.22
C GLN A 762 51.95 -4.29 30.34
N LYS A 763 53.11 -4.91 30.11
CA LYS A 763 53.16 -6.15 29.35
C LYS A 763 52.45 -7.30 30.08
N ASN A 764 52.66 -7.39 31.41
CA ASN A 764 51.98 -8.40 32.20
C ASN A 764 50.46 -8.18 32.30
N GLN A 765 49.98 -6.92 32.20
CA GLN A 765 48.53 -6.64 32.12
C GLN A 765 47.94 -6.94 30.73
N ALA A 766 48.70 -6.69 29.70
CA ALA A 766 48.26 -7.02 28.31
C ALA A 766 48.19 -8.53 28.07
N ASP A 767 49.20 -9.27 28.58
CA ASP A 767 49.24 -10.73 28.47
C ASP A 767 48.06 -11.37 29.26
N ALA A 768 47.70 -10.84 30.43
CA ALA A 768 46.58 -11.32 31.20
C ALA A 768 45.19 -11.02 30.51
N LEU A 769 45.09 -9.94 29.75
CA LEU A 769 43.90 -9.63 28.98
C LEU A 769 43.77 -10.51 27.71
N ILE A 770 44.88 -10.84 27.07
CA ILE A 770 44.91 -11.73 25.91
C ILE A 770 44.55 -13.16 26.33
N ASP A 771 45.06 -13.62 27.48
CA ASP A 771 44.72 -14.96 28.03
C ASP A 771 43.21 -15.04 28.40
N ALA A 772 42.63 -13.94 28.92
CA ALA A 772 41.22 -13.90 29.24
C ALA A 772 40.31 -13.88 27.97
N GLU A 773 40.79 -13.28 26.89
CA GLU A 773 40.07 -13.23 25.63
C GLU A 773 40.21 -14.56 24.85
N GLN A 774 41.39 -15.21 24.92
CA GLN A 774 41.55 -16.56 24.38
C GLN A 774 40.65 -17.59 25.10
N LEU A 775 40.52 -17.52 26.39
CA LEU A 775 39.60 -18.39 27.16
C LEU A 775 38.13 -18.18 26.76
N LYS A 776 37.73 -16.95 26.40
CA LYS A 776 36.38 -16.70 25.87
C LYS A 776 36.17 -17.28 24.46
N ILE A 777 37.16 -17.18 23.62
CA ILE A 777 37.14 -17.74 22.25
C ILE A 777 37.06 -19.28 22.32
N GLU A 778 37.86 -19.88 23.17
CA GLU A 778 37.87 -21.34 23.37
C GLU A 778 36.52 -21.86 23.94
N GLN A 779 35.86 -21.08 24.81
CA GLN A 779 34.50 -21.39 25.28
C GLN A 779 33.46 -21.25 24.17
N GLN A 780 33.60 -20.27 23.27
CA GLN A 780 32.72 -20.14 22.11
C GLN A 780 32.92 -21.24 21.07
N GLU A 781 34.14 -21.65 20.81
CA GLU A 781 34.46 -22.78 19.91
C GLU A 781 33.90 -24.10 20.44
N LEU A 782 34.01 -24.34 21.76
CA LEU A 782 33.38 -25.50 22.41
C LEU A 782 31.86 -25.49 22.30
N GLN A 783 31.21 -24.32 22.37
CA GLN A 783 29.77 -24.21 22.15
C GLN A 783 29.35 -24.46 20.71
N ILE A 784 30.16 -24.00 19.75
CA ILE A 784 29.90 -24.21 18.32
C ILE A 784 30.07 -25.68 17.94
N ASP A 785 31.07 -26.33 18.50
CA ASP A 785 31.31 -27.74 18.26
C ASP A 785 30.28 -28.66 18.94
N ALA A 786 29.77 -28.28 20.10
CA ALA A 786 28.64 -28.95 20.75
C ALA A 786 27.34 -28.80 19.90
N GLN A 787 27.10 -27.62 19.31
CA GLN A 787 25.99 -27.43 18.41
C GLN A 787 26.12 -28.23 17.10
N LYS A 788 27.33 -28.32 16.55
CA LYS A 788 27.61 -29.15 15.36
C LYS A 788 27.45 -30.64 15.64
N ALA A 789 27.86 -31.09 16.84
CA ALA A 789 27.65 -32.47 17.28
C ALA A 789 26.16 -32.78 17.47
N GLY A 790 25.40 -31.85 18.06
CA GLY A 790 23.94 -31.97 18.22
C GLY A 790 23.20 -32.02 16.87
N ALA A 791 23.61 -31.18 15.92
CA ALA A 791 23.05 -31.17 14.57
C ALA A 791 23.36 -32.46 13.79
N LYS A 792 24.54 -33.03 14.00
CA LYS A 792 24.94 -34.29 13.37
C LYS A 792 24.16 -35.49 13.93
N LEU A 793 23.91 -35.51 15.24
CA LEU A 793 23.06 -36.51 15.89
C LEU A 793 21.58 -36.40 15.44
N ALA A 794 21.09 -35.21 15.22
CA ALA A 794 19.74 -34.99 14.69
C ALA A 794 19.59 -35.41 13.22
N ALA A 795 20.65 -35.20 12.42
CA ALA A 795 20.69 -35.65 11.04
C ALA A 795 20.79 -37.18 10.89
N ASP A 796 21.53 -37.81 11.75
CA ASP A 796 21.64 -39.27 11.78
C ASP A 796 20.35 -39.95 12.27
N ARG A 797 19.66 -39.38 13.25
CA ARG A 797 18.31 -39.85 13.65
C ARG A 797 17.27 -39.72 12.52
N ARG A 798 17.35 -38.68 11.67
CA ARG A 798 16.49 -38.56 10.50
C ARG A 798 16.81 -39.55 9.39
N LYS A 799 18.07 -39.95 9.24
CA LYS A 799 18.45 -41.00 8.29
C LYS A 799 18.01 -42.39 8.71
N ASP A 800 18.01 -42.66 10.01
CA ASP A 800 17.52 -43.94 10.55
C ASP A 800 15.99 -44.06 10.47
N THR A 801 15.25 -43.00 10.69
CA THR A 801 13.77 -42.99 10.48
C THR A 801 13.39 -43.18 9.01
N THR A 802 14.13 -42.55 8.09
CA THR A 802 13.89 -42.74 6.63
C THR A 802 14.28 -44.13 6.14
N LYS A 803 15.23 -44.79 6.77
CA LYS A 803 15.55 -46.17 6.47
C LYS A 803 14.49 -47.16 6.97
N LEU A 804 13.94 -46.93 8.16
CA LEU A 804 12.84 -47.69 8.71
C LEU A 804 11.56 -47.57 7.88
N ASP A 805 11.24 -46.37 7.36
CA ASP A 805 10.09 -46.15 6.50
C ASP A 805 10.26 -46.81 5.10
N LEU A 806 11.49 -46.82 4.58
CA LEU A 806 11.77 -47.49 3.31
C LEU A 806 11.74 -49.04 3.39
N ASP A 807 12.15 -49.58 4.52
CA ASP A 807 12.04 -51.04 4.76
C ASP A 807 10.59 -51.46 5.05
N LEU A 808 9.80 -50.64 5.71
CA LEU A 808 8.35 -50.86 5.89
C LEU A 808 7.61 -50.84 4.57
N LEU A 809 7.95 -49.91 3.68
CA LEU A 809 7.35 -49.82 2.32
C LEU A 809 7.76 -50.99 1.42
N LYS A 810 8.97 -51.54 1.58
CA LYS A 810 9.39 -52.75 0.86
C LYS A 810 8.62 -53.99 1.38
N THR A 811 8.40 -54.10 2.69
CA THR A 811 7.66 -55.21 3.26
C THR A 811 6.16 -55.24 2.87
N ILE A 812 5.58 -54.04 2.69
CA ILE A 812 4.19 -53.91 2.21
C ILE A 812 4.10 -54.22 0.71
N LYS A 813 5.16 -53.97 -0.08
CA LYS A 813 5.15 -54.24 -1.51
C LYS A 813 5.34 -55.73 -1.88
N ASP A 814 5.98 -56.48 -0.98
CA ASP A 814 6.17 -57.92 -1.16
C ASP A 814 4.98 -58.75 -0.65
N SER A 815 4.08 -58.21 0.16
CA SER A 815 2.87 -58.87 0.62
C SER A 815 1.67 -58.79 -0.33
N ASN A 816 1.77 -58.00 -1.41
CA ASN A 816 0.66 -57.74 -2.35
C ASN A 816 0.89 -58.30 -3.80
N LYS A 817 1.60 -59.41 -3.90
CA LYS A 817 1.60 -60.15 -5.15
C LYS A 817 0.48 -61.23 -5.13
N PRO A 818 -0.50 -61.17 -6.01
CA PRO A 818 -1.52 -62.19 -6.12
C PRO A 818 -0.88 -63.47 -6.67
N ARG A 819 -1.04 -64.57 -5.91
CA ARG A 819 -0.80 -65.89 -6.48
C ARG A 819 -1.87 -66.21 -7.52
N GLY A 820 -1.42 -66.40 -8.74
CA GLY A 820 -2.23 -66.76 -9.83
C GLY A 820 -2.76 -68.15 -9.78
N GLN A 821 -3.88 -68.27 -10.38
CA GLN A 821 -4.20 -69.39 -11.29
C GLN A 821 -4.74 -68.79 -12.55
#